data_9984579803c90e003b00167e9c273d14
#
_entry.id   9984579803c90e003b00167e9c273d14
#
_cell.length_a   1.000
_cell.length_b   1.000
_cell.length_c   1.000
_cell.angle_alpha   90.00
_cell.angle_beta   90.00
_cell.angle_gamma   90.00
#
_symmetry.space_group_name_H-M   'P 1'
#
loop_
_entity.id
_entity.type
_entity.pdbx_description
1 polymer ?
#
loop_
_entity_poly.entity_id
_entity_poly.type
_entity_poly.pdbx_seq_one_letter_code
_entity_poly.pdbx_strand_id
1 'polypeptide(L)'
;VEVKTWNGGLHAQEVKAIERIKQAFQKPKIKDLKPVRGGSLQDQLKSIGGSSMFPWKGYAGFRYVDTKGNEGEFDLVIVTHCNVLIVELKDWNGADIKSHADKWYKGSKDMGRSPVSVTQNKVFLLKDKLDKVKHKLTSKKLPWVDFFVVMCGNAKFHNISEKDKKHTISLEEFLKFANEDVFNKRFRPFENTKTLNLDFRTLDGVFSDESTAPKQVSVGGYKASELIDEHPKKIYKEFHAVSESSRQDTALLRIWNFDNFEGVKGRTPEGRFEIVSREKQVLQYIKHKNNELYKNCLRALSSLEKDNVTTEYSELYEIPSHHSRFNEFIIKYADNYSEIDRVNIVKLLIAKFADLHKIKVAHRDLGDHSIWLSPSKEVALSNFISAYYQPAGTVGDYRQQLSVNDLFDTYNPNQTPFQSDVNSLAVMAWHILNGKRISVKSCESLNEEIANSTAWYSAVLQQALREDCFTNADEFFDKFFEADPNCETSFDFDVAELEPYIKQVHHTRVYRDDFFILENDEKEVYESDGHIVKAWLNILPSSNNPALSFKVLNFLKQLEELQTISPEYIPTIRDFGLAHKSASLYLVTDKIDGKHWGSLEVLSDKKIELIESLIKVIEHLHGLGISHGDLHPENVLLQQTDESIKIYLIDIPDFSADINEVKNNRYSPEHIDNSTPFERDNFAVIRMASELLDISWGEESEDYSSIADCI
;
A
#
# COMPACT_ATOMS: atom_id res chain seq x y z
N VAL A 1 -35.48 -13.23 13.51
CA VAL A 1 -34.21 -13.97 13.48
C VAL A 1 -33.21 -13.36 14.46
N GLU A 2 -32.54 -14.19 15.24
CA GLU A 2 -31.38 -13.77 16.04
C GLU A 2 -30.14 -13.91 15.17
N VAL A 3 -29.34 -12.83 15.01
CA VAL A 3 -28.15 -12.85 14.16
C VAL A 3 -26.91 -12.57 15.00
N LYS A 4 -25.97 -13.53 14.98
CA LYS A 4 -24.61 -13.35 15.46
C LYS A 4 -23.77 -12.73 14.37
N THR A 5 -23.13 -11.61 14.64
CA THR A 5 -22.33 -10.86 13.67
C THR A 5 -20.87 -10.85 14.10
N TRP A 6 -19.95 -11.12 13.16
CA TRP A 6 -18.52 -10.90 13.33
C TRP A 6 -18.20 -9.48 12.90
N ASN A 7 -17.64 -8.69 13.82
CA ASN A 7 -17.31 -7.30 13.56
C ASN A 7 -16.12 -7.18 12.57
N GLY A 8 -16.21 -6.22 11.66
CA GLY A 8 -15.12 -5.83 10.76
C GLY A 8 -15.18 -6.39 9.34
N GLY A 9 -16.04 -7.37 9.06
CA GLY A 9 -16.10 -8.02 7.74
C GLY A 9 -17.27 -7.65 6.84
N LEU A 10 -18.17 -6.77 7.30
CA LEU A 10 -19.37 -6.38 6.55
C LEU A 10 -19.31 -4.91 6.16
N HIS A 11 -19.69 -4.60 4.93
CA HIS A 11 -19.91 -3.23 4.48
C HIS A 11 -21.17 -2.61 5.12
N ALA A 12 -21.22 -1.29 5.25
CA ALA A 12 -22.35 -0.62 5.91
C ALA A 12 -23.72 -0.94 5.26
N GLN A 13 -23.75 -1.11 3.95
CA GLN A 13 -24.98 -1.48 3.23
C GLN A 13 -25.39 -2.93 3.46
N GLU A 14 -24.42 -3.85 3.63
CA GLU A 14 -24.68 -5.23 4.03
C GLU A 14 -25.27 -5.25 5.46
N VAL A 15 -24.72 -4.45 6.36
CA VAL A 15 -25.26 -4.29 7.73
C VAL A 15 -26.70 -3.77 7.69
N LYS A 16 -27.00 -2.73 6.89
CA LYS A 16 -28.36 -2.21 6.70
C LYS A 16 -29.33 -3.25 6.16
N ALA A 17 -28.87 -4.05 5.17
CA ALA A 17 -29.69 -5.12 4.61
C ALA A 17 -29.95 -6.22 5.66
N ILE A 18 -28.95 -6.61 6.44
CA ILE A 18 -29.06 -7.59 7.52
C ILE A 18 -30.04 -7.08 8.61
N GLU A 19 -29.97 -5.82 9.01
CA GLU A 19 -30.92 -5.25 9.98
C GLU A 19 -32.36 -5.27 9.47
N ARG A 20 -32.59 -4.95 8.18
CA ARG A 20 -33.92 -5.08 7.56
C ARG A 20 -34.40 -6.53 7.55
N ILE A 21 -33.52 -7.50 7.28
CA ILE A 21 -33.82 -8.93 7.34
C ILE A 21 -34.16 -9.31 8.80
N LYS A 22 -33.37 -8.88 9.80
CA LYS A 22 -33.68 -9.12 11.21
C LYS A 22 -35.05 -8.61 11.60
N GLN A 23 -35.41 -7.40 11.19
CA GLN A 23 -36.72 -6.78 11.48
C GLN A 23 -37.87 -7.54 10.85
N ALA A 24 -37.74 -7.92 9.56
CA ALA A 24 -38.79 -8.62 8.83
C ALA A 24 -39.06 -10.03 9.39
N PHE A 25 -38.00 -10.73 9.86
CA PHE A 25 -38.10 -12.09 10.41
C PHE A 25 -38.17 -12.12 11.95
N GLN A 26 -38.64 -11.04 12.58
CA GLN A 26 -38.89 -11.03 14.01
C GLN A 26 -40.19 -11.77 14.34
N LYS A 27 -40.21 -12.45 15.51
CA LYS A 27 -41.46 -12.93 16.09
C LYS A 27 -42.35 -11.74 16.40
N PRO A 28 -43.66 -11.81 16.08
CA PRO A 28 -44.59 -10.78 16.54
C PRO A 28 -44.54 -10.71 18.09
N LYS A 29 -44.43 -9.51 18.62
CA LYS A 29 -44.48 -9.31 20.08
C LYS A 29 -45.87 -9.69 20.58
N ILE A 30 -45.96 -10.35 21.74
CA ILE A 30 -47.24 -10.76 22.36
C ILE A 30 -48.22 -9.57 22.47
N LYS A 31 -47.73 -8.35 22.58
CA LYS A 31 -48.53 -7.11 22.62
C LYS A 31 -49.26 -6.77 21.33
N ASP A 32 -48.78 -7.31 20.21
CA ASP A 32 -49.31 -7.02 18.84
C ASP A 32 -50.36 -8.08 18.42
N LEU A 33 -50.54 -9.12 19.22
CA LEU A 33 -51.53 -10.17 18.93
C LEU A 33 -52.93 -9.70 19.39
N LYS A 34 -53.82 -9.49 18.45
CA LYS A 34 -55.23 -9.21 18.73
C LYS A 34 -55.89 -10.49 19.26
N PRO A 35 -56.57 -10.46 20.43
CA PRO A 35 -57.24 -11.63 20.94
C PRO A 35 -58.35 -12.05 19.96
N VAL A 36 -58.31 -13.31 19.52
CA VAL A 36 -59.36 -13.91 18.72
C VAL A 36 -60.54 -14.25 19.64
N ARG A 37 -61.64 -13.53 19.51
CA ARG A 37 -62.88 -13.84 20.25
C ARG A 37 -63.53 -15.12 19.69
N GLY A 38 -63.67 -16.17 20.48
CA GLY A 38 -64.54 -17.29 20.20
C GLY A 38 -63.90 -18.61 19.74
N GLY A 39 -62.58 -18.75 19.76
CA GLY A 39 -61.88 -20.03 19.47
C GLY A 39 -61.60 -20.88 20.70
N SER A 40 -61.36 -22.22 20.50
CA SER A 40 -60.93 -23.10 21.55
C SER A 40 -59.61 -22.65 22.15
N LEU A 41 -59.29 -23.07 23.37
CA LEU A 41 -57.99 -22.78 24.04
C LEU A 41 -56.78 -23.22 23.18
N GLN A 42 -56.98 -24.30 22.39
CA GLN A 42 -55.97 -24.76 21.44
C GLN A 42 -55.82 -23.84 20.22
N ASP A 43 -56.91 -23.22 19.74
CA ASP A 43 -56.82 -22.26 18.62
C ASP A 43 -56.28 -20.89 19.11
N GLN A 44 -56.54 -20.53 20.36
CA GLN A 44 -55.94 -19.36 20.98
C GLN A 44 -54.44 -19.60 21.23
N LEU A 45 -54.02 -20.75 21.68
CA LEU A 45 -52.62 -21.14 21.86
C LEU A 45 -51.89 -21.23 20.51
N LYS A 46 -52.54 -21.71 19.44
CA LYS A 46 -52.00 -21.68 18.08
C LYS A 46 -51.86 -20.26 17.55
N SER A 47 -52.81 -19.38 17.83
CA SER A 47 -52.73 -17.96 17.40
C SER A 47 -51.70 -17.17 18.22
N ILE A 48 -51.45 -17.54 19.47
CA ILE A 48 -50.41 -16.96 20.32
C ILE A 48 -49.04 -17.61 20.05
N GLY A 49 -49.04 -18.88 19.59
CA GLY A 49 -47.86 -19.66 19.34
C GLY A 49 -46.99 -19.17 18.20
N GLY A 50 -47.46 -18.23 17.41
CA GLY A 50 -46.73 -17.73 16.22
C GLY A 50 -46.44 -18.85 15.22
N SER A 51 -46.19 -18.52 14.01
CA SER A 51 -45.77 -19.41 12.94
C SER A 51 -44.68 -20.40 13.42
N SER A 52 -44.80 -21.67 13.06
CA SER A 52 -43.80 -22.71 13.34
C SER A 52 -42.42 -22.41 12.70
N MET A 53 -42.36 -21.38 11.88
CA MET A 53 -41.13 -20.94 11.24
C MET A 53 -40.10 -20.34 12.18
N PHE A 54 -40.53 -19.64 13.25
CA PHE A 54 -39.60 -18.92 14.13
C PHE A 54 -39.40 -19.59 15.49
N PRO A 55 -38.22 -19.41 16.13
CA PRO A 55 -37.08 -18.54 15.78
C PRO A 55 -36.11 -19.15 14.76
N TRP A 56 -35.57 -18.31 13.90
CA TRP A 56 -34.41 -18.66 13.05
C TRP A 56 -33.14 -18.08 13.68
N LYS A 57 -31.99 -18.63 13.30
CA LYS A 57 -30.66 -18.11 13.68
C LYS A 57 -29.88 -17.71 12.47
N GLY A 58 -29.23 -16.55 12.53
CA GLY A 58 -28.37 -16.01 11.49
C GLY A 58 -26.93 -15.85 11.97
N TYR A 59 -25.99 -15.96 11.02
CA TYR A 59 -24.56 -15.80 11.21
C TYR A 59 -24.06 -14.91 10.08
N ALA A 60 -23.51 -13.73 10.41
CA ALA A 60 -23.22 -12.68 9.45
C ALA A 60 -21.76 -12.22 9.50
N GLY A 61 -21.15 -12.03 8.32
CA GLY A 61 -19.82 -11.44 8.20
C GLY A 61 -18.68 -12.35 8.62
N PHE A 62 -18.74 -13.64 8.26
CA PHE A 62 -17.70 -14.59 8.63
C PHE A 62 -17.08 -15.28 7.42
N ARG A 63 -15.86 -15.78 7.60
CA ARG A 63 -15.18 -16.68 6.67
C ARG A 63 -14.95 -18.04 7.33
N TYR A 64 -14.91 -19.07 6.50
CA TYR A 64 -14.59 -20.42 6.88
C TYR A 64 -13.49 -20.98 5.98
N VAL A 65 -12.48 -21.58 6.58
CA VAL A 65 -11.40 -22.28 5.88
C VAL A 65 -11.50 -23.74 6.23
N ASP A 66 -11.55 -24.61 5.21
CA ASP A 66 -11.56 -26.05 5.41
C ASP A 66 -10.15 -26.60 5.69
N THR A 67 -10.06 -27.90 6.01
CA THR A 67 -8.77 -28.56 6.29
C THR A 67 -7.88 -28.75 5.06
N LYS A 68 -8.38 -28.41 3.87
CA LYS A 68 -7.64 -28.47 2.59
C LYS A 68 -7.21 -27.07 2.11
N GLY A 69 -7.47 -26.05 2.92
CA GLY A 69 -7.17 -24.66 2.57
C GLY A 69 -8.22 -23.98 1.68
N ASN A 70 -9.35 -24.65 1.34
CA ASN A 70 -10.41 -23.95 0.61
C ASN A 70 -11.12 -22.97 1.52
N GLU A 71 -11.29 -21.76 1.05
CA GLU A 71 -11.88 -20.64 1.80
C GLU A 71 -13.22 -20.19 1.18
N GLY A 72 -14.14 -19.80 2.04
CA GLY A 72 -15.40 -19.16 1.66
C GLY A 72 -15.80 -18.07 2.64
N GLU A 73 -16.11 -16.90 2.12
CA GLU A 73 -16.66 -15.78 2.88
C GLU A 73 -18.18 -15.74 2.73
N PHE A 74 -18.86 -15.45 3.83
CA PHE A 74 -20.32 -15.48 3.91
C PHE A 74 -20.82 -14.13 4.45
N ASP A 75 -21.67 -13.47 3.66
CA ASP A 75 -22.30 -12.21 4.10
C ASP A 75 -23.34 -12.53 5.17
N LEU A 76 -24.23 -13.50 4.93
CA LEU A 76 -25.20 -13.98 5.91
C LEU A 76 -25.57 -15.42 5.63
N VAL A 77 -25.61 -16.24 6.67
CA VAL A 77 -26.17 -17.58 6.65
C VAL A 77 -27.34 -17.63 7.64
N ILE A 78 -28.50 -18.10 7.20
CA ILE A 78 -29.69 -18.24 8.04
C ILE A 78 -30.05 -19.71 8.21
N VAL A 79 -30.04 -20.20 9.44
CA VAL A 79 -30.58 -21.49 9.80
C VAL A 79 -32.07 -21.32 10.08
N THR A 80 -32.89 -21.89 9.19
CA THR A 80 -34.35 -21.87 9.31
C THR A 80 -34.86 -23.15 10.01
N HIS A 81 -36.16 -23.30 10.13
CA HIS A 81 -36.75 -24.52 10.69
C HIS A 81 -36.59 -25.77 9.79
N CYS A 82 -36.27 -25.60 8.50
CA CYS A 82 -36.21 -26.70 7.54
C CYS A 82 -34.98 -26.75 6.65
N ASN A 83 -34.23 -25.64 6.52
CA ASN A 83 -33.06 -25.58 5.66
C ASN A 83 -32.01 -24.57 6.21
N VAL A 84 -30.86 -24.50 5.53
CA VAL A 84 -29.83 -23.48 5.74
C VAL A 84 -29.75 -22.66 4.47
N LEU A 85 -29.91 -21.32 4.61
CA LEU A 85 -29.88 -20.37 3.50
C LEU A 85 -28.59 -19.56 3.53
N ILE A 86 -27.82 -19.60 2.45
CA ILE A 86 -26.74 -18.65 2.21
C ILE A 86 -27.35 -17.44 1.51
N VAL A 87 -27.12 -16.26 2.04
CA VAL A 87 -27.59 -14.98 1.52
C VAL A 87 -26.35 -14.15 1.15
N GLU A 88 -26.07 -14.07 -0.12
CA GLU A 88 -25.00 -13.25 -0.68
C GLU A 88 -25.56 -11.87 -1.00
N LEU A 89 -25.07 -10.82 -0.38
CA LEU A 89 -25.58 -9.46 -0.51
C LEU A 89 -24.78 -8.70 -1.57
N LYS A 90 -25.46 -8.01 -2.50
CA LYS A 90 -24.81 -7.17 -3.51
C LYS A 90 -25.48 -5.80 -3.57
N ASP A 91 -24.75 -4.77 -3.13
CA ASP A 91 -25.21 -3.36 -3.22
C ASP A 91 -24.67 -2.70 -4.50
N TRP A 92 -25.23 -3.11 -5.64
CA TRP A 92 -24.87 -2.53 -6.92
C TRP A 92 -25.91 -1.51 -7.37
N ASN A 93 -25.43 -0.32 -7.76
CA ASN A 93 -26.25 0.82 -8.09
C ASN A 93 -25.94 1.35 -9.51
N GLY A 94 -26.87 2.07 -10.11
CA GLY A 94 -26.72 2.73 -11.41
C GLY A 94 -27.03 1.83 -12.58
N ALA A 95 -26.05 1.51 -13.43
CA ALA A 95 -26.25 0.79 -14.68
C ALA A 95 -26.80 -0.63 -14.53
N ASP A 96 -27.55 -1.10 -15.52
CA ASP A 96 -28.15 -2.43 -15.57
C ASP A 96 -27.07 -3.55 -15.55
N ILE A 97 -27.39 -4.63 -14.86
CA ILE A 97 -26.56 -5.83 -14.81
C ILE A 97 -26.91 -6.75 -15.99
N LYS A 98 -25.86 -7.21 -16.66
CA LYS A 98 -25.94 -8.19 -17.76
C LYS A 98 -25.00 -9.34 -17.46
N SER A 99 -25.31 -10.57 -17.91
CA SER A 99 -24.41 -11.69 -17.82
C SER A 99 -23.96 -12.17 -19.21
N HIS A 100 -22.69 -12.56 -19.30
CA HIS A 100 -22.12 -13.20 -20.48
C HIS A 100 -21.01 -14.18 -20.03
N ALA A 101 -21.06 -15.42 -20.52
CA ALA A 101 -20.04 -16.45 -20.29
C ALA A 101 -19.59 -16.57 -18.80
N ASP A 102 -20.54 -16.76 -17.87
CA ASP A 102 -20.34 -16.87 -16.40
C ASP A 102 -19.76 -15.60 -15.74
N LYS A 103 -19.74 -14.46 -16.43
CA LYS A 103 -19.36 -13.17 -15.88
C LYS A 103 -20.54 -12.22 -15.85
N TRP A 104 -20.54 -11.30 -14.89
CA TRP A 104 -21.51 -10.24 -14.80
C TRP A 104 -20.88 -8.89 -15.12
N TYR A 105 -21.64 -8.04 -15.77
CA TYR A 105 -21.24 -6.70 -16.21
C TYR A 105 -22.25 -5.69 -15.69
N LYS A 106 -21.76 -4.58 -15.14
CA LYS A 106 -22.56 -3.39 -14.79
C LYS A 106 -22.33 -2.31 -15.87
N GLY A 107 -23.27 -2.16 -16.79
CA GLY A 107 -23.02 -1.39 -18.02
C GLY A 107 -21.92 -2.05 -18.85
N SER A 108 -20.79 -1.37 -19.03
CA SER A 108 -19.59 -1.88 -19.71
C SER A 108 -18.53 -2.46 -18.75
N LYS A 109 -18.68 -2.26 -17.43
CA LYS A 109 -17.71 -2.68 -16.42
C LYS A 109 -17.83 -4.18 -16.13
N ASP A 110 -16.72 -4.92 -16.27
CA ASP A 110 -16.63 -6.32 -15.84
C ASP A 110 -16.65 -6.38 -14.30
N MET A 111 -17.65 -7.05 -13.74
CA MET A 111 -17.82 -7.25 -12.30
C MET A 111 -17.27 -8.61 -11.84
N GLY A 112 -16.61 -9.31 -12.74
CA GLY A 112 -16.04 -10.62 -12.47
C GLY A 112 -17.02 -11.77 -12.67
N ARG A 113 -16.69 -12.92 -12.08
CA ARG A 113 -17.48 -14.14 -12.17
C ARG A 113 -18.85 -13.96 -11.56
N SER A 114 -19.86 -14.64 -12.13
CA SER A 114 -21.24 -14.62 -11.62
C SER A 114 -21.29 -14.85 -10.11
N PRO A 115 -21.88 -13.95 -9.31
CA PRO A 115 -22.09 -14.16 -7.88
C PRO A 115 -22.87 -15.45 -7.59
N VAL A 116 -23.76 -15.88 -8.48
CA VAL A 116 -24.50 -17.14 -8.36
C VAL A 116 -23.54 -18.33 -8.44
N SER A 117 -22.62 -18.33 -9.41
CA SER A 117 -21.62 -19.41 -9.54
C SER A 117 -20.63 -19.43 -8.36
N VAL A 118 -20.23 -18.27 -7.88
CA VAL A 118 -19.36 -18.14 -6.70
C VAL A 118 -20.08 -18.69 -5.45
N THR A 119 -21.34 -18.27 -5.22
CA THR A 119 -22.09 -18.71 -4.04
C THR A 119 -22.44 -20.19 -4.10
N GLN A 120 -22.61 -20.76 -5.29
CA GLN A 120 -22.81 -22.19 -5.46
C GLN A 120 -21.60 -23.01 -4.92
N ASN A 121 -20.38 -22.53 -5.10
CA ASN A 121 -19.19 -23.16 -4.50
C ASN A 121 -19.22 -23.08 -2.97
N LYS A 122 -19.70 -21.96 -2.41
CA LYS A 122 -19.88 -21.80 -0.97
C LYS A 122 -20.87 -22.82 -0.38
N VAL A 123 -21.89 -23.24 -1.16
CA VAL A 123 -22.84 -24.32 -0.75
C VAL A 123 -22.09 -25.62 -0.49
N PHE A 124 -21.15 -26.01 -1.34
CA PHE A 124 -20.37 -27.24 -1.14
C PHE A 124 -19.49 -27.13 0.09
N LEU A 125 -18.79 -26.01 0.25
CA LEU A 125 -17.95 -25.75 1.42
C LEU A 125 -18.73 -25.79 2.74
N LEU A 126 -19.94 -25.19 2.75
CA LEU A 126 -20.79 -25.22 3.93
C LEU A 126 -21.35 -26.62 4.22
N LYS A 127 -21.69 -27.41 3.19
CA LYS A 127 -22.11 -28.80 3.34
C LYS A 127 -21.02 -29.65 3.97
N ASP A 128 -19.77 -29.50 3.55
CA ASP A 128 -18.63 -30.21 4.14
C ASP A 128 -18.46 -29.89 5.63
N LYS A 129 -18.63 -28.58 5.98
CA LYS A 129 -18.60 -28.13 7.39
C LYS A 129 -19.73 -28.78 8.21
N LEU A 130 -20.95 -28.82 7.67
CA LEU A 130 -22.11 -29.41 8.34
C LEU A 130 -22.04 -30.94 8.43
N ASP A 131 -21.38 -31.60 7.48
CA ASP A 131 -21.23 -33.05 7.47
C ASP A 131 -20.41 -33.58 8.68
N LYS A 132 -19.43 -32.77 9.13
CA LYS A 132 -18.63 -33.07 10.33
C LYS A 132 -19.48 -33.27 11.60
N VAL A 133 -20.62 -32.60 11.67
CA VAL A 133 -21.54 -32.66 12.82
C VAL A 133 -22.85 -33.41 12.57
N LYS A 134 -23.04 -33.95 11.37
CA LYS A 134 -24.24 -34.65 10.93
C LYS A 134 -24.69 -35.72 11.94
N HIS A 135 -23.75 -36.47 12.52
CA HIS A 135 -24.03 -37.51 13.52
C HIS A 135 -24.63 -36.94 14.83
N LYS A 136 -24.45 -35.64 15.13
CA LYS A 136 -24.99 -34.92 16.29
C LYS A 136 -26.37 -34.34 16.04
N LEU A 137 -26.80 -34.25 14.76
CA LEU A 137 -28.10 -33.70 14.40
C LEU A 137 -29.22 -34.71 14.71
N THR A 138 -30.34 -34.21 15.17
CA THR A 138 -31.53 -35.01 15.53
C THR A 138 -31.99 -35.91 14.37
N SER A 139 -31.98 -35.39 13.16
CA SER A 139 -32.36 -36.12 11.96
C SER A 139 -31.30 -37.11 11.46
N LYS A 140 -30.05 -36.97 11.93
CA LYS A 140 -28.85 -37.68 11.39
C LYS A 140 -28.67 -37.52 9.88
N LYS A 141 -29.29 -36.49 9.28
CA LYS A 141 -29.21 -36.13 7.85
C LYS A 141 -28.73 -34.70 7.73
N LEU A 142 -27.98 -34.44 6.63
CA LEU A 142 -27.61 -33.07 6.32
C LEU A 142 -28.85 -32.23 6.02
N PRO A 143 -28.96 -31.00 6.59
CA PRO A 143 -30.00 -30.10 6.18
C PRO A 143 -29.82 -29.70 4.71
N TRP A 144 -30.92 -29.38 4.06
CA TRP A 144 -30.85 -28.80 2.71
C TRP A 144 -30.19 -27.41 2.80
N VAL A 145 -29.15 -27.20 1.99
CA VAL A 145 -28.49 -25.90 1.86
C VAL A 145 -28.88 -25.27 0.54
N ASP A 146 -29.53 -24.15 0.60
CA ASP A 146 -29.94 -23.34 -0.55
C ASP A 146 -29.28 -21.95 -0.47
N PHE A 147 -29.37 -21.16 -1.53
CA PHE A 147 -28.76 -19.84 -1.54
C PHE A 147 -29.49 -18.84 -2.42
N PHE A 148 -29.31 -17.55 -2.11
CA PHE A 148 -29.70 -16.42 -2.93
C PHE A 148 -28.59 -15.39 -3.02
N VAL A 149 -28.46 -14.80 -4.22
CA VAL A 149 -27.81 -13.50 -4.42
C VAL A 149 -28.91 -12.45 -4.27
N VAL A 150 -28.81 -11.65 -3.25
CA VAL A 150 -29.81 -10.64 -2.89
C VAL A 150 -29.29 -9.26 -3.28
N MET A 151 -29.96 -8.66 -4.26
CA MET A 151 -29.62 -7.31 -4.73
C MET A 151 -30.22 -6.27 -3.78
N CYS A 152 -29.32 -5.54 -3.07
CA CYS A 152 -29.68 -4.51 -2.10
C CYS A 152 -29.68 -3.10 -2.72
N GLY A 153 -28.93 -2.92 -3.83
CA GLY A 153 -28.87 -1.68 -4.59
C GLY A 153 -30.00 -1.51 -5.60
N ASN A 154 -29.94 -0.44 -6.39
CA ASN A 154 -30.96 -0.07 -7.36
C ASN A 154 -30.69 -0.55 -8.79
N ALA A 155 -29.55 -1.24 -9.06
CA ALA A 155 -29.24 -1.76 -10.37
C ALA A 155 -30.26 -2.83 -10.80
N LYS A 156 -30.77 -2.71 -12.04
CA LYS A 156 -31.68 -3.71 -12.61
C LYS A 156 -30.88 -4.93 -13.09
N PHE A 157 -31.43 -6.14 -12.91
CA PHE A 157 -30.77 -7.40 -13.26
C PHE A 157 -31.64 -8.31 -14.16
N HIS A 158 -32.47 -7.69 -14.99
CA HIS A 158 -33.34 -8.47 -15.89
C HIS A 158 -32.57 -9.18 -17.01
N ASN A 159 -31.39 -8.70 -17.36
CA ASN A 159 -30.59 -9.18 -18.49
C ASN A 159 -29.51 -10.19 -18.10
N ILE A 160 -29.68 -10.90 -16.97
CA ILE A 160 -28.82 -12.01 -16.56
C ILE A 160 -29.34 -13.35 -17.08
N SER A 161 -28.50 -14.39 -17.06
CA SER A 161 -28.86 -15.72 -17.55
C SER A 161 -30.06 -16.32 -16.79
N GLU A 162 -30.83 -17.19 -17.41
CA GLU A 162 -31.94 -17.87 -16.75
C GLU A 162 -31.50 -18.75 -15.58
N LYS A 163 -30.26 -19.27 -15.61
CA LYS A 163 -29.65 -19.98 -14.48
C LYS A 163 -29.48 -19.02 -13.30
N ASP A 164 -28.98 -17.83 -13.55
CA ASP A 164 -28.70 -16.85 -12.49
C ASP A 164 -29.99 -16.25 -11.93
N LYS A 165 -31.02 -15.99 -12.78
CA LYS A 165 -32.33 -15.48 -12.34
C LYS A 165 -33.00 -16.34 -11.29
N LYS A 166 -32.81 -17.66 -11.32
CA LYS A 166 -33.40 -18.59 -10.34
C LYS A 166 -32.91 -18.35 -8.91
N HIS A 167 -31.68 -17.80 -8.78
CA HIS A 167 -31.03 -17.59 -7.49
C HIS A 167 -30.77 -16.11 -7.20
N THR A 168 -31.21 -15.18 -8.04
CA THR A 168 -31.04 -13.74 -7.86
C THR A 168 -32.39 -13.08 -7.63
N ILE A 169 -32.52 -12.37 -6.52
CA ILE A 169 -33.75 -11.67 -6.15
C ILE A 169 -33.41 -10.29 -5.55
N SER A 170 -34.38 -9.40 -5.54
CA SER A 170 -34.26 -8.14 -4.82
C SER A 170 -34.39 -8.35 -3.29
N LEU A 171 -33.84 -7.42 -2.52
CA LEU A 171 -34.03 -7.45 -1.05
C LEU A 171 -35.53 -7.46 -0.69
N GLU A 172 -36.35 -6.67 -1.38
CA GLU A 172 -37.80 -6.61 -1.14
C GLU A 172 -38.49 -7.96 -1.40
N GLU A 173 -38.06 -8.71 -2.42
CA GLU A 173 -38.56 -10.05 -2.69
C GLU A 173 -38.10 -11.05 -1.62
N PHE A 174 -36.84 -10.94 -1.16
CA PHE A 174 -36.33 -11.78 -0.10
C PHE A 174 -37.09 -11.57 1.22
N LEU A 175 -37.43 -10.32 1.56
CA LEU A 175 -38.20 -10.00 2.77
C LEU A 175 -39.60 -10.60 2.78
N LYS A 176 -40.20 -10.90 1.60
CA LYS A 176 -41.49 -11.59 1.52
C LYS A 176 -41.47 -13.00 2.09
N PHE A 177 -40.28 -13.65 2.18
CA PHE A 177 -40.14 -14.96 2.85
C PHE A 177 -40.44 -14.92 4.34
N ALA A 178 -40.60 -13.76 4.95
CA ALA A 178 -41.14 -13.64 6.30
C ALA A 178 -42.61 -14.14 6.40
N ASN A 179 -43.31 -14.25 5.28
CA ASN A 179 -44.64 -14.87 5.21
C ASN A 179 -44.48 -16.39 5.03
N GLU A 180 -45.14 -17.18 5.90
CA GLU A 180 -45.03 -18.63 5.93
C GLU A 180 -45.46 -19.31 4.64
N ASP A 181 -46.56 -18.84 4.03
CA ASP A 181 -47.09 -19.42 2.78
C ASP A 181 -46.12 -19.18 1.62
N VAL A 182 -45.50 -18.00 1.55
CA VAL A 182 -44.51 -17.64 0.52
C VAL A 182 -43.28 -18.50 0.69
N PHE A 183 -42.79 -18.63 1.93
CA PHE A 183 -41.63 -19.46 2.26
C PHE A 183 -41.86 -20.94 1.90
N ASN A 184 -42.96 -21.53 2.40
CA ASN A 184 -43.30 -22.94 2.18
C ASN A 184 -43.55 -23.24 0.70
N LYS A 185 -44.10 -22.31 -0.03
CA LYS A 185 -44.29 -22.46 -1.53
C LYS A 185 -42.93 -22.52 -2.24
N ARG A 186 -41.94 -21.75 -1.79
CA ARG A 186 -40.62 -21.70 -2.40
C ARG A 186 -39.75 -22.87 -2.01
N PHE A 187 -39.66 -23.23 -0.73
CA PHE A 187 -38.73 -24.21 -0.21
C PHE A 187 -39.35 -25.62 0.00
N ARG A 188 -40.66 -25.74 0.03
CA ARG A 188 -41.38 -27.02 0.17
C ARG A 188 -40.73 -27.92 1.22
N PRO A 189 -40.78 -27.58 2.52
CA PRO A 189 -40.04 -28.31 3.56
C PRO A 189 -40.43 -29.79 3.57
N PHE A 190 -39.43 -30.66 3.49
CA PHE A 190 -39.61 -32.10 3.66
C PHE A 190 -39.89 -32.42 5.12
N GLU A 191 -40.74 -33.39 5.42
CA GLU A 191 -41.12 -33.78 6.79
C GLU A 191 -39.94 -34.09 7.68
N ASN A 192 -38.90 -34.69 7.14
CA ASN A 192 -37.67 -35.11 7.88
C ASN A 192 -36.73 -33.95 8.22
N THR A 193 -36.98 -32.73 7.77
CA THR A 193 -36.11 -31.55 7.99
C THR A 193 -36.77 -30.43 8.81
N LYS A 194 -38.00 -30.65 9.25
CA LYS A 194 -38.81 -29.66 9.99
C LYS A 194 -38.33 -29.32 11.41
N THR A 195 -37.21 -29.92 11.87
CA THR A 195 -36.83 -29.88 13.29
C THR A 195 -35.46 -29.27 13.57
N LEU A 196 -34.87 -28.49 12.61
CA LEU A 196 -33.57 -27.85 12.82
C LEU A 196 -33.53 -26.94 14.04
N ASN A 197 -34.67 -26.44 14.50
CA ASN A 197 -34.79 -25.70 15.73
C ASN A 197 -34.27 -26.44 16.97
N LEU A 198 -34.38 -27.76 16.97
CA LEU A 198 -33.86 -28.64 18.04
C LEU A 198 -32.34 -28.73 18.00
N ASP A 199 -31.76 -28.50 16.86
CA ASP A 199 -30.33 -28.66 16.60
C ASP A 199 -29.58 -27.29 16.67
N PHE A 200 -30.26 -26.19 16.98
CA PHE A 200 -29.66 -24.85 17.00
C PHE A 200 -28.41 -24.76 17.89
N ARG A 201 -28.37 -25.44 19.02
CA ARG A 201 -27.20 -25.46 19.90
C ARG A 201 -25.99 -26.14 19.22
N THR A 202 -26.26 -27.24 18.50
CA THR A 202 -25.21 -27.94 17.72
C THR A 202 -24.72 -27.10 16.58
N LEU A 203 -25.62 -26.42 15.86
CA LEU A 203 -25.30 -25.52 14.75
C LEU A 203 -24.58 -24.25 15.21
N ASP A 204 -24.93 -23.69 16.37
CA ASP A 204 -24.18 -22.59 16.99
C ASP A 204 -22.70 -22.97 17.19
N GLY A 205 -22.43 -24.19 17.64
CA GLY A 205 -21.07 -24.71 17.79
C GLY A 205 -20.32 -24.77 16.46
N VAL A 206 -21.02 -25.18 15.37
CA VAL A 206 -20.44 -25.24 14.02
C VAL A 206 -20.01 -23.86 13.52
N PHE A 207 -20.85 -22.85 13.70
CA PHE A 207 -20.59 -21.48 13.23
C PHE A 207 -19.74 -20.64 14.20
N SER A 208 -19.31 -21.21 15.33
CA SER A 208 -18.54 -20.50 16.36
C SER A 208 -17.23 -21.21 16.70
N ASP A 209 -16.82 -22.19 15.92
CA ASP A 209 -15.56 -22.92 16.10
C ASP A 209 -14.35 -22.12 15.61
N GLU A 210 -13.15 -22.61 15.91
CA GLU A 210 -11.87 -21.99 15.54
C GLU A 210 -11.67 -21.83 14.03
N SER A 211 -12.35 -22.65 13.21
CA SER A 211 -12.31 -22.54 11.75
C SER A 211 -13.13 -21.36 11.19
N THR A 212 -13.82 -20.62 12.04
CA THR A 212 -14.66 -19.48 11.68
C THR A 212 -14.03 -18.17 12.16
N ALA A 213 -13.74 -17.27 11.25
CA ALA A 213 -13.13 -15.98 11.50
C ALA A 213 -13.99 -14.84 10.90
N PRO A 214 -13.78 -13.57 11.27
CA PRO A 214 -14.43 -12.46 10.58
C PRO A 214 -14.15 -12.48 9.07
N LYS A 215 -15.14 -12.10 8.26
CA LYS A 215 -14.98 -11.84 6.82
C LYS A 215 -13.96 -10.71 6.65
N GLN A 216 -13.10 -10.81 5.66
CA GLN A 216 -12.16 -9.74 5.33
C GLN A 216 -12.78 -8.82 4.29
N VAL A 217 -12.58 -7.51 4.45
CA VAL A 217 -12.97 -6.55 3.43
C VAL A 217 -11.98 -6.66 2.27
N SER A 218 -12.48 -6.92 1.07
CA SER A 218 -11.67 -6.98 -0.15
C SER A 218 -12.13 -5.90 -1.13
N VAL A 219 -11.19 -5.12 -1.66
CA VAL A 219 -11.44 -4.03 -2.60
C VAL A 219 -10.35 -4.04 -3.66
N GLY A 220 -10.74 -4.06 -4.95
CA GLY A 220 -9.80 -3.94 -6.06
C GLY A 220 -8.71 -5.01 -6.12
N GLY A 221 -8.95 -6.21 -5.54
CA GLY A 221 -7.96 -7.29 -5.47
C GLY A 221 -7.03 -7.20 -4.26
N TYR A 222 -7.30 -6.30 -3.31
CA TYR A 222 -6.57 -6.19 -2.04
C TYR A 222 -7.47 -6.57 -0.88
N LYS A 223 -6.97 -7.37 0.05
CA LYS A 223 -7.64 -7.76 1.29
C LYS A 223 -7.19 -6.89 2.45
N ALA A 224 -8.13 -6.31 3.18
CA ALA A 224 -7.84 -5.62 4.42
C ALA A 224 -7.23 -6.59 5.45
N SER A 225 -6.09 -6.23 6.03
CA SER A 225 -5.42 -7.04 7.06
C SER A 225 -5.57 -6.43 8.44
N GLU A 226 -5.01 -5.27 8.68
CA GLU A 226 -4.95 -4.61 9.97
C GLU A 226 -5.57 -3.22 9.89
N LEU A 227 -6.30 -2.82 10.94
CA LEU A 227 -6.76 -1.44 11.10
C LEU A 227 -5.57 -0.57 11.52
N ILE A 228 -5.17 0.36 10.66
CA ILE A 228 -4.08 1.29 10.93
C ILE A 228 -4.60 2.48 11.73
N ASP A 229 -5.73 3.05 11.28
CA ASP A 229 -6.26 4.28 11.85
C ASP A 229 -7.78 4.41 11.68
N GLU A 230 -8.40 5.15 12.56
CA GLU A 230 -9.81 5.54 12.47
C GLU A 230 -9.93 7.05 12.70
N HIS A 231 -10.52 7.75 11.73
CA HIS A 231 -10.78 9.19 11.85
C HIS A 231 -11.52 9.51 13.16
N PRO A 232 -11.15 10.56 13.94
CA PRO A 232 -11.74 10.86 15.26
C PRO A 232 -13.26 10.96 15.25
N LYS A 233 -13.84 11.47 14.15
CA LYS A 233 -15.30 11.54 13.94
C LYS A 233 -15.86 10.32 13.22
N LYS A 234 -15.08 9.24 13.08
CA LYS A 234 -15.46 7.98 12.40
C LYS A 234 -15.96 8.16 10.96
N ILE A 235 -15.49 9.19 10.28
CA ILE A 235 -15.84 9.50 8.89
C ILE A 235 -15.20 8.50 7.94
N TYR A 236 -14.00 8.02 8.25
CA TYR A 236 -13.34 6.94 7.53
C TYR A 236 -12.49 6.08 8.47
N LYS A 237 -12.14 4.89 8.00
CA LYS A 237 -11.15 3.98 8.60
C LYS A 237 -10.09 3.68 7.58
N GLU A 238 -8.88 3.44 8.03
CA GLU A 238 -7.76 3.06 7.19
C GLU A 238 -7.18 1.73 7.63
N PHE A 239 -6.97 0.86 6.65
CA PHE A 239 -6.47 -0.49 6.86
C PHE A 239 -5.22 -0.71 6.03
N HIS A 240 -4.29 -1.45 6.58
CA HIS A 240 -3.28 -2.13 5.78
C HIS A 240 -3.99 -3.15 4.90
N ALA A 241 -3.67 -3.19 3.62
CA ALA A 241 -4.27 -4.14 2.70
C ALA A 241 -3.17 -4.82 1.88
N VAL A 242 -3.33 -6.12 1.64
CA VAL A 242 -2.36 -6.95 0.92
C VAL A 242 -3.01 -7.45 -0.35
N SER A 243 -2.28 -7.43 -1.46
CA SER A 243 -2.76 -7.92 -2.74
C SER A 243 -3.07 -9.43 -2.68
N GLU A 244 -4.18 -9.83 -3.31
CA GLU A 244 -4.54 -11.25 -3.45
C GLU A 244 -3.61 -11.99 -4.41
N SER A 245 -2.94 -11.27 -5.30
CA SER A 245 -2.02 -11.83 -6.30
C SER A 245 -0.56 -11.83 -5.86
N SER A 246 -0.17 -10.90 -4.99
CA SER A 246 1.20 -10.77 -4.48
C SER A 246 1.18 -10.34 -3.02
N ARG A 247 1.79 -11.13 -2.14
CA ARG A 247 1.86 -10.80 -0.70
C ARG A 247 2.77 -9.60 -0.39
N GLN A 248 3.65 -9.25 -1.31
CA GLN A 248 4.57 -8.12 -1.17
C GLN A 248 3.91 -6.80 -1.55
N ASP A 249 2.85 -6.84 -2.38
CA ASP A 249 2.13 -5.62 -2.78
C ASP A 249 1.18 -5.18 -1.66
N THR A 250 1.54 -4.11 -1.00
CA THR A 250 0.77 -3.54 0.09
C THR A 250 0.11 -2.23 -0.32
N ALA A 251 -1.05 -1.95 0.27
CA ALA A 251 -1.82 -0.75 0.01
C ALA A 251 -2.48 -0.21 1.27
N LEU A 252 -2.75 1.08 1.27
CA LEU A 252 -3.63 1.74 2.22
C LEU A 252 -5.05 1.66 1.70
N LEU A 253 -5.92 0.93 2.40
CA LEU A 253 -7.34 0.89 2.11
C LEU A 253 -8.08 1.85 3.03
N ARG A 254 -8.62 2.94 2.48
CA ARG A 254 -9.47 3.88 3.20
C ARG A 254 -10.94 3.59 2.89
N ILE A 255 -11.74 3.38 3.94
CA ILE A 255 -13.18 3.12 3.84
C ILE A 255 -13.92 4.29 4.48
N TRP A 256 -14.56 5.09 3.64
CA TRP A 256 -15.39 6.21 4.03
C TRP A 256 -16.75 5.76 4.56
N ASN A 257 -17.23 6.42 5.61
CA ASN A 257 -18.59 6.29 6.13
C ASN A 257 -19.24 7.67 6.23
N PHE A 258 -19.92 8.08 5.18
CA PHE A 258 -20.60 9.38 5.09
C PHE A 258 -21.85 9.50 5.96
N ASP A 259 -22.34 8.41 6.55
CA ASP A 259 -23.42 8.48 7.55
C ASP A 259 -22.96 9.26 8.80
N ASN A 260 -21.67 9.29 9.08
CA ASN A 260 -21.07 10.05 10.19
C ASN A 260 -20.64 11.47 9.78
N PHE A 261 -20.77 11.84 8.51
CA PHE A 261 -20.40 13.17 8.05
C PHE A 261 -21.53 14.16 8.27
N GLU A 262 -21.31 15.21 9.04
CA GLU A 262 -22.28 16.24 9.31
C GLU A 262 -22.40 17.23 8.14
N GLY A 263 -23.63 17.55 7.74
CA GLY A 263 -23.91 18.55 6.71
C GLY A 263 -24.43 17.97 5.39
N VAL A 264 -24.72 18.88 4.47
CA VAL A 264 -25.42 18.54 3.21
C VAL A 264 -24.52 17.73 2.25
N LYS A 265 -23.21 18.03 2.21
CA LYS A 265 -22.27 17.34 1.30
C LYS A 265 -22.20 15.83 1.55
N GLY A 266 -22.23 15.37 2.80
CA GLY A 266 -22.24 13.93 3.10
C GLY A 266 -23.52 13.21 2.64
N ARG A 267 -24.64 13.95 2.52
CA ARG A 267 -25.95 13.38 2.18
C ARG A 267 -26.20 13.27 0.68
N THR A 268 -25.52 14.07 -0.15
CA THR A 268 -25.69 14.09 -1.61
C THR A 268 -24.57 13.36 -2.32
N PRO A 269 -24.85 12.65 -3.43
CA PRO A 269 -23.82 11.98 -4.24
C PRO A 269 -22.75 12.97 -4.73
N GLU A 270 -23.17 14.16 -5.17
CA GLU A 270 -22.28 15.22 -5.64
C GLU A 270 -21.34 15.71 -4.55
N GLY A 271 -21.87 15.92 -3.34
CA GLY A 271 -21.07 16.38 -2.20
C GLY A 271 -20.09 15.32 -1.72
N ARG A 272 -20.48 14.05 -1.68
CA ARG A 272 -19.55 12.94 -1.37
C ARG A 272 -18.45 12.83 -2.42
N PHE A 273 -18.80 12.91 -3.70
CA PHE A 273 -17.83 12.89 -4.79
C PHE A 273 -16.84 14.06 -4.69
N GLU A 274 -17.32 15.26 -4.37
CA GLU A 274 -16.45 16.44 -4.17
C GLU A 274 -15.42 16.18 -3.06
N ILE A 275 -15.85 15.59 -1.94
CA ILE A 275 -14.95 15.29 -0.82
C ILE A 275 -13.89 14.25 -1.20
N VAL A 276 -14.29 13.09 -1.74
CA VAL A 276 -13.34 12.01 -2.09
C VAL A 276 -12.47 12.34 -3.29
N SER A 277 -12.90 13.23 -4.17
CA SER A 277 -12.09 13.66 -5.31
C SER A 277 -10.98 14.63 -4.93
N ARG A 278 -11.08 15.27 -3.76
CA ARG A 278 -10.17 16.35 -3.35
C ARG A 278 -8.71 15.91 -3.31
N GLU A 279 -8.40 14.84 -2.62
CA GLU A 279 -7.03 14.33 -2.54
C GLU A 279 -6.45 14.02 -3.93
N LYS A 280 -7.23 13.35 -4.78
CA LYS A 280 -6.80 13.04 -6.16
C LYS A 280 -6.57 14.29 -7.00
N GLN A 281 -7.37 15.35 -6.81
CA GLN A 281 -7.17 16.63 -7.50
C GLN A 281 -5.86 17.30 -7.06
N VAL A 282 -5.56 17.30 -5.75
CA VAL A 282 -4.31 17.84 -5.22
C VAL A 282 -3.13 17.04 -5.77
N LEU A 283 -3.17 15.72 -5.72
CA LEU A 283 -2.12 14.86 -6.26
C LEU A 283 -1.88 15.06 -7.76
N GLN A 284 -2.95 15.25 -8.55
CA GLN A 284 -2.82 15.58 -9.97
C GLN A 284 -2.18 16.95 -10.19
N TYR A 285 -2.53 17.94 -9.36
CA TYR A 285 -1.91 19.27 -9.40
C TYR A 285 -0.41 19.17 -9.07
N ILE A 286 -0.04 18.44 -8.00
CA ILE A 286 1.36 18.21 -7.63
C ILE A 286 2.10 17.55 -8.79
N LYS A 287 1.54 16.48 -9.37
CA LYS A 287 2.13 15.78 -10.52
C LYS A 287 2.39 16.70 -11.70
N HIS A 288 1.47 17.61 -12.00
CA HIS A 288 1.60 18.56 -13.11
C HIS A 288 2.67 19.61 -12.84
N LYS A 289 2.83 20.06 -11.60
CA LYS A 289 3.76 21.11 -11.21
C LYS A 289 5.16 20.59 -10.87
N ASN A 290 5.24 19.45 -10.20
CA ASN A 290 6.49 18.83 -9.79
C ASN A 290 6.32 17.30 -9.73
N ASN A 291 6.75 16.62 -10.79
CA ASN A 291 6.59 15.17 -10.89
C ASN A 291 7.48 14.41 -9.90
N GLU A 292 8.67 14.95 -9.55
CA GLU A 292 9.55 14.33 -8.57
C GLU A 292 8.92 14.35 -7.16
N LEU A 293 8.33 15.47 -6.79
CA LEU A 293 7.59 15.55 -5.53
C LEU A 293 6.38 14.59 -5.52
N TYR A 294 5.71 14.42 -6.66
CA TYR A 294 4.60 13.47 -6.79
C TYR A 294 5.03 12.01 -6.55
N LYS A 295 6.27 11.63 -6.91
CA LYS A 295 6.82 10.29 -6.61
C LYS A 295 6.88 10.01 -5.10
N ASN A 296 7.01 11.06 -4.29
CA ASN A 296 6.97 11.00 -2.83
C ASN A 296 5.55 11.14 -2.23
N CYS A 297 4.51 10.97 -3.01
CA CYS A 297 3.13 10.95 -2.52
C CYS A 297 2.52 9.56 -2.72
N LEU A 298 1.69 9.10 -1.80
CA LEU A 298 0.95 7.86 -1.99
C LEU A 298 0.06 7.96 -3.22
N ARG A 299 0.21 7.02 -4.15
CA ARG A 299 -0.50 7.02 -5.43
C ARG A 299 -1.83 6.28 -5.32
N ALA A 300 -2.89 6.87 -5.86
CA ALA A 300 -4.19 6.19 -5.89
C ALA A 300 -4.18 5.01 -6.87
N LEU A 301 -4.48 3.81 -6.37
CA LEU A 301 -4.65 2.58 -7.15
C LEU A 301 -6.09 2.42 -7.66
N SER A 302 -7.06 3.04 -6.98
CA SER A 302 -8.49 2.96 -7.34
C SER A 302 -8.90 4.10 -8.26
N SER A 303 -9.66 3.79 -9.31
CA SER A 303 -10.33 4.80 -10.13
C SER A 303 -11.50 5.43 -9.35
N LEU A 304 -11.74 6.72 -9.56
CA LEU A 304 -12.85 7.44 -8.98
C LEU A 304 -13.96 7.60 -10.03
N GLU A 305 -15.13 7.01 -9.79
CA GLU A 305 -16.31 7.16 -10.60
C GLU A 305 -17.43 7.80 -9.76
N LYS A 306 -18.08 8.85 -10.27
CA LYS A 306 -19.08 9.62 -9.51
C LYS A 306 -20.23 8.74 -9.00
N ASP A 307 -20.70 7.82 -9.82
CA ASP A 307 -21.84 6.96 -9.49
C ASP A 307 -21.52 5.87 -8.44
N ASN A 308 -20.24 5.66 -8.15
CA ASN A 308 -19.80 4.68 -7.17
C ASN A 308 -19.64 5.26 -5.77
N VAL A 309 -19.71 6.59 -5.59
CA VAL A 309 -19.55 7.24 -4.28
C VAL A 309 -20.89 7.22 -3.55
N THR A 310 -21.15 6.10 -2.88
CA THR A 310 -22.31 5.91 -2.00
C THR A 310 -22.02 6.41 -0.58
N THR A 311 -22.86 6.12 0.40
CA THR A 311 -22.62 6.49 1.81
C THR A 311 -21.43 5.76 2.41
N GLU A 312 -21.06 4.61 1.88
CA GLU A 312 -19.78 3.94 2.10
C GLU A 312 -19.01 3.92 0.79
N TYR A 313 -17.76 4.34 0.82
CA TYR A 313 -16.89 4.36 -0.35
C TYR A 313 -15.48 3.93 0.03
N SER A 314 -14.84 3.15 -0.82
CA SER A 314 -13.50 2.62 -0.58
C SER A 314 -12.49 3.14 -1.58
N GLU A 315 -11.32 3.51 -1.09
CA GLU A 315 -10.18 3.97 -1.87
C GLU A 315 -8.94 3.14 -1.53
N LEU A 316 -8.10 2.92 -2.54
CA LEU A 316 -6.81 2.26 -2.39
C LEU A 316 -5.70 3.23 -2.79
N TYR A 317 -4.65 3.27 -1.98
CA TYR A 317 -3.41 3.99 -2.24
C TYR A 317 -2.23 3.03 -2.10
N GLU A 318 -1.27 3.13 -3.00
CA GLU A 318 -0.02 2.38 -2.93
C GLU A 318 0.81 2.87 -1.75
N ILE A 319 1.21 1.95 -0.87
CA ILE A 319 2.21 2.25 0.16
C ILE A 319 3.58 1.95 -0.46
N PRO A 320 4.51 2.91 -0.49
CA PRO A 320 5.86 2.63 -0.96
C PRO A 320 6.52 1.57 -0.10
N SER A 321 7.36 0.74 -0.70
CA SER A 321 8.05 -0.35 0.01
C SER A 321 8.78 0.16 1.25
N HIS A 322 8.74 -0.62 2.33
CA HIS A 322 9.42 -0.35 3.61
C HIS A 322 9.00 0.95 4.33
N HIS A 323 7.94 1.63 3.88
CA HIS A 323 7.44 2.79 4.59
C HIS A 323 6.45 2.39 5.67
N SER A 324 6.59 3.01 6.85
CA SER A 324 5.65 2.92 7.96
C SER A 324 5.16 4.32 8.34
N ARG A 325 4.03 4.40 9.01
CA ARG A 325 3.52 5.67 9.50
C ARG A 325 4.45 6.30 10.52
N PHE A 326 4.36 7.61 10.65
CA PHE A 326 5.23 8.42 11.50
C PHE A 326 5.39 7.88 12.93
N ASN A 327 4.31 7.58 13.63
CA ASN A 327 4.38 7.04 14.99
C ASN A 327 5.02 5.65 15.05
N GLU A 328 4.69 4.80 14.09
CA GLU A 328 5.27 3.47 13.98
C GLU A 328 6.77 3.54 13.73
N PHE A 329 7.19 4.43 12.82
CA PHE A 329 8.59 4.70 12.54
C PHE A 329 9.33 5.19 13.78
N ILE A 330 8.77 6.16 14.52
CA ILE A 330 9.38 6.68 15.74
C ILE A 330 9.57 5.55 16.78
N ILE A 331 8.56 4.71 16.97
CA ILE A 331 8.63 3.62 17.96
C ILE A 331 9.64 2.53 17.56
N LYS A 332 9.70 2.18 16.28
CA LYS A 332 10.53 1.06 15.82
C LYS A 332 11.98 1.44 15.57
N TYR A 333 12.22 2.63 15.05
CA TYR A 333 13.49 2.97 14.43
C TYR A 333 14.20 4.19 15.03
N ALA A 334 13.45 5.21 15.50
CA ALA A 334 14.07 6.50 15.84
C ALA A 334 15.12 6.44 16.96
N ASP A 335 14.94 5.54 17.93
CA ASP A 335 15.94 5.33 19.01
C ASP A 335 17.26 4.73 18.50
N ASN A 336 17.24 4.03 17.37
CA ASN A 336 18.41 3.37 16.79
C ASN A 336 19.26 4.32 15.93
N TYR A 337 18.71 5.49 15.57
CA TYR A 337 19.44 6.46 14.78
C TYR A 337 20.33 7.37 15.62
N SER A 338 21.48 7.73 15.07
CA SER A 338 22.33 8.77 15.64
C SER A 338 21.62 10.12 15.65
N GLU A 339 22.09 11.08 16.44
CA GLU A 339 21.56 12.45 16.41
C GLU A 339 21.68 13.07 15.02
N ILE A 340 22.79 12.82 14.33
CA ILE A 340 23.00 13.29 12.94
C ILE A 340 21.95 12.72 11.98
N ASP A 341 21.64 11.43 12.11
CA ASP A 341 20.63 10.78 11.27
C ASP A 341 19.24 11.37 11.51
N ARG A 342 18.88 11.61 12.78
CA ARG A 342 17.61 12.23 13.15
C ARG A 342 17.50 13.66 12.62
N VAL A 343 18.58 14.43 12.70
CA VAL A 343 18.65 15.78 12.10
C VAL A 343 18.46 15.70 10.58
N ASN A 344 19.08 14.75 9.91
CA ASN A 344 18.94 14.58 8.47
C ASN A 344 17.52 14.19 8.08
N ILE A 345 16.83 13.32 8.84
CA ILE A 345 15.41 13.01 8.61
C ILE A 345 14.54 14.26 8.73
N VAL A 346 14.80 15.09 9.75
CA VAL A 346 14.07 16.37 9.91
C VAL A 346 14.31 17.30 8.74
N LYS A 347 15.56 17.45 8.30
CA LYS A 347 15.90 18.26 7.11
C LYS A 347 15.16 17.77 5.87
N LEU A 348 15.15 16.45 5.63
CA LEU A 348 14.43 15.86 4.50
C LEU A 348 12.91 16.11 4.58
N LEU A 349 12.33 15.97 5.77
CA LEU A 349 10.91 16.24 5.98
C LEU A 349 10.57 17.72 5.66
N ILE A 350 11.31 18.67 6.25
CA ILE A 350 11.08 20.10 6.01
C ILE A 350 11.27 20.44 4.52
N ALA A 351 12.30 19.88 3.87
CA ALA A 351 12.58 20.10 2.45
C ALA A 351 11.42 19.65 1.54
N LYS A 352 10.76 18.51 1.83
CA LYS A 352 9.58 18.08 1.07
C LYS A 352 8.42 19.07 1.18
N PHE A 353 8.25 19.69 2.33
CA PHE A 353 7.25 20.76 2.51
C PHE A 353 7.67 22.09 1.90
N ALA A 354 8.97 22.41 1.87
CA ALA A 354 9.47 23.54 1.11
C ALA A 354 9.12 23.39 -0.38
N ASP A 355 9.31 22.20 -0.96
CA ASP A 355 8.93 21.92 -2.34
C ASP A 355 7.41 22.02 -2.58
N LEU A 356 6.58 21.55 -1.64
CA LEU A 356 5.12 21.74 -1.70
C LEU A 356 4.73 23.23 -1.67
N HIS A 357 5.35 24.00 -0.78
CA HIS A 357 5.06 25.42 -0.62
C HIS A 357 5.51 26.25 -1.84
N LYS A 358 6.61 25.86 -2.50
CA LYS A 358 7.06 26.49 -3.78
C LYS A 358 6.00 26.36 -4.88
N ILE A 359 5.32 25.23 -4.97
CA ILE A 359 4.22 25.02 -5.93
C ILE A 359 2.84 25.49 -5.41
N LYS A 360 2.81 26.22 -4.29
CA LYS A 360 1.60 26.80 -3.67
C LYS A 360 0.60 25.74 -3.18
N VAL A 361 1.11 24.66 -2.63
CA VAL A 361 0.34 23.63 -1.91
C VAL A 361 0.72 23.68 -0.44
N ALA A 362 -0.27 23.73 0.46
CA ALA A 362 -0.11 23.52 1.89
C ALA A 362 -1.00 22.35 2.34
N HIS A 363 -0.45 21.47 3.15
CA HIS A 363 -1.12 20.23 3.57
C HIS A 363 -2.24 20.49 4.58
N ARG A 364 -1.96 21.26 5.61
CA ARG A 364 -2.88 21.77 6.67
C ARG A 364 -3.42 20.73 7.66
N ASP A 365 -2.98 19.50 7.59
CA ASP A 365 -3.41 18.43 8.50
C ASP A 365 -2.29 17.39 8.61
N LEU A 366 -1.15 17.83 9.20
CA LEU A 366 0.03 17.00 9.35
C LEU A 366 -0.04 16.20 10.64
N GLY A 367 0.40 14.96 10.55
CA GLY A 367 0.48 14.06 11.69
C GLY A 367 0.81 12.64 11.29
N ASP A 368 0.52 11.70 12.18
CA ASP A 368 0.75 10.27 11.97
C ASP A 368 0.05 9.75 10.72
N HIS A 369 -1.18 10.21 10.49
CA HIS A 369 -2.02 9.78 9.36
C HIS A 369 -1.54 10.25 7.98
N SER A 370 -0.59 11.18 7.91
CA SER A 370 -0.21 11.86 6.67
C SER A 370 1.25 11.69 6.26
N ILE A 371 2.13 11.27 7.18
CA ILE A 371 3.57 11.13 6.95
C ILE A 371 3.98 9.67 7.05
N TRP A 372 4.73 9.24 6.05
CA TRP A 372 5.31 7.89 5.97
C TRP A 372 6.82 8.02 5.85
N LEU A 373 7.53 7.21 6.62
CA LEU A 373 9.00 7.21 6.69
C LEU A 373 9.53 5.80 6.49
N SER A 374 10.64 5.68 5.78
CA SER A 374 11.35 4.41 5.61
C SER A 374 12.63 4.37 6.45
N PRO A 375 13.17 3.17 6.77
CA PRO A 375 14.48 3.03 7.37
C PRO A 375 15.61 3.63 6.53
N SER A 376 15.43 3.74 5.22
CA SER A 376 16.35 4.45 4.31
C SER A 376 16.22 5.98 4.36
N LYS A 377 15.41 6.50 5.29
CA LYS A 377 15.20 7.93 5.52
C LYS A 377 14.38 8.64 4.43
N GLU A 378 13.65 7.87 3.60
CA GLU A 378 12.74 8.45 2.60
C GLU A 378 11.46 8.93 3.27
N VAL A 379 10.87 9.97 2.70
CA VAL A 379 9.64 10.60 3.19
C VAL A 379 8.58 10.49 2.11
N ALA A 380 7.42 9.90 2.44
CA ALA A 380 6.25 9.91 1.58
C ALA A 380 5.05 10.59 2.27
N LEU A 381 4.20 11.21 1.46
CA LEU A 381 3.10 12.07 1.91
C LEU A 381 1.76 11.50 1.47
N SER A 382 0.75 11.63 2.32
CA SER A 382 -0.63 11.19 2.03
C SER A 382 -1.66 12.11 2.68
N ASN A 383 -2.93 11.83 2.45
CA ASN A 383 -4.06 12.49 3.10
C ASN A 383 -4.18 14.00 2.83
N PHE A 384 -4.08 14.38 1.55
CA PHE A 384 -4.23 15.77 1.10
C PHE A 384 -5.69 16.28 1.08
N ILE A 385 -6.60 15.66 1.82
CA ILE A 385 -8.03 15.99 1.81
C ILE A 385 -8.26 17.44 2.27
N SER A 386 -7.56 17.87 3.32
CA SER A 386 -7.63 19.21 3.89
C SER A 386 -6.73 20.26 3.21
N ALA A 387 -5.94 19.84 2.21
CA ALA A 387 -4.93 20.68 1.60
C ALA A 387 -5.48 21.95 0.97
N TYR A 388 -4.68 23.00 1.03
CA TYR A 388 -4.86 24.23 0.26
C TYR A 388 -3.99 24.16 -0.99
N TYR A 389 -4.51 24.56 -2.14
CA TYR A 389 -3.71 24.77 -3.35
C TYR A 389 -4.38 25.80 -4.27
N GLN A 390 -3.58 26.55 -5.01
CA GLN A 390 -4.10 27.46 -6.01
C GLN A 390 -4.24 26.75 -7.37
N PRO A 391 -5.36 26.95 -8.13
CA PRO A 391 -6.39 27.98 -7.91
C PRO A 391 -7.59 27.54 -7.04
N ALA A 392 -7.70 26.29 -6.64
CA ALA A 392 -8.94 25.76 -6.07
C ALA A 392 -9.16 26.09 -4.58
N GLY A 393 -8.16 26.65 -3.90
CA GLY A 393 -8.28 27.00 -2.49
C GLY A 393 -8.42 25.77 -1.55
N THR A 394 -9.26 25.88 -0.52
CA THR A 394 -9.49 24.84 0.50
C THR A 394 -10.87 24.20 0.35
N VAL A 395 -11.14 23.13 1.13
CA VAL A 395 -12.48 22.50 1.24
C VAL A 395 -13.52 23.37 1.95
N GLY A 396 -13.17 24.59 2.39
CA GLY A 396 -14.07 25.51 3.06
C GLY A 396 -14.45 25.05 4.48
N ASP A 397 -15.71 25.28 4.87
CA ASP A 397 -16.20 25.07 6.26
C ASP A 397 -16.15 23.59 6.71
N TYR A 398 -16.00 22.67 5.80
CA TYR A 398 -15.90 21.23 6.12
C TYR A 398 -14.51 20.79 6.58
N ARG A 399 -13.49 21.65 6.52
CA ARG A 399 -12.13 21.33 6.94
C ARG A 399 -12.08 20.75 8.35
N GLN A 400 -12.75 21.38 9.32
CA GLN A 400 -12.75 20.92 10.71
C GLN A 400 -13.37 19.53 10.91
N GLN A 401 -14.22 19.10 9.97
CA GLN A 401 -14.77 17.75 10.01
C GLN A 401 -13.81 16.72 9.41
N LEU A 402 -13.03 17.10 8.42
CA LEU A 402 -12.15 16.23 7.64
C LEU A 402 -10.73 16.14 8.23
N SER A 403 -10.32 17.12 9.05
CA SER A 403 -9.02 17.11 9.69
C SER A 403 -8.97 16.12 10.85
N VAL A 404 -7.86 15.38 10.94
CA VAL A 404 -7.59 14.40 11.98
C VAL A 404 -7.03 15.07 13.24
N ASN A 405 -6.11 16.04 13.06
CA ASN A 405 -5.46 16.81 14.14
C ASN A 405 -4.86 15.89 15.24
N ASP A 406 -4.19 14.82 14.86
CA ASP A 406 -3.67 13.81 15.78
C ASP A 406 -2.42 14.24 16.58
N LEU A 407 -1.76 15.31 16.15
CA LEU A 407 -0.67 15.92 16.94
C LEU A 407 -1.24 16.75 18.09
N PHE A 408 -2.00 17.75 17.80
CA PHE A 408 -2.91 18.62 18.55
C PHE A 408 -3.43 19.71 17.60
N ASP A 409 -4.47 20.44 18.00
CA ASP A 409 -5.02 21.49 17.15
C ASP A 409 -4.03 22.66 17.05
N THR A 410 -3.30 22.71 15.95
CA THR A 410 -2.39 23.84 15.61
C THR A 410 -3.10 24.95 14.85
N TYR A 411 -4.43 24.88 14.70
CA TYR A 411 -5.18 25.84 13.92
C TYR A 411 -5.19 27.23 14.58
N ASN A 412 -4.55 28.18 13.94
CA ASN A 412 -4.66 29.60 14.28
C ASN A 412 -5.31 30.35 13.08
N PRO A 413 -6.46 31.00 13.26
CA PRO A 413 -7.14 31.71 12.18
C PRO A 413 -6.33 32.89 11.61
N ASN A 414 -5.35 33.41 12.38
CA ASN A 414 -4.49 34.51 11.95
C ASN A 414 -3.32 34.04 11.06
N GLN A 415 -3.04 32.73 11.01
CA GLN A 415 -1.95 32.16 10.23
C GLN A 415 -2.38 31.78 8.82
N THR A 416 -1.45 31.89 7.88
CA THR A 416 -1.60 31.35 6.53
C THR A 416 -1.60 29.81 6.55
N PRO A 417 -2.13 29.14 5.51
CA PRO A 417 -2.02 27.70 5.37
C PRO A 417 -0.59 27.15 5.47
N PHE A 418 0.38 27.90 4.96
CA PHE A 418 1.80 27.54 4.98
C PHE A 418 2.41 27.63 6.38
N GLN A 419 2.04 28.65 7.16
CA GLN A 419 2.45 28.79 8.55
C GLN A 419 1.88 27.68 9.43
N SER A 420 0.65 27.24 9.17
CA SER A 420 0.05 26.08 9.86
C SER A 420 0.87 24.80 9.65
N ASP A 421 1.38 24.58 8.43
CA ASP A 421 2.27 23.45 8.14
C ASP A 421 3.61 23.60 8.89
N VAL A 422 4.18 24.80 8.95
CA VAL A 422 5.42 25.06 9.70
C VAL A 422 5.28 24.71 11.17
N ASN A 423 4.17 25.09 11.82
CA ASN A 423 3.93 24.72 13.21
C ASN A 423 3.87 23.20 13.39
N SER A 424 3.14 22.51 12.52
CA SER A 424 3.02 21.04 12.59
C SER A 424 4.34 20.34 12.33
N LEU A 425 5.14 20.85 11.38
CA LEU A 425 6.49 20.35 11.10
C LEU A 425 7.42 20.49 12.30
N ALA A 426 7.35 21.61 13.03
CA ALA A 426 8.15 21.82 14.25
C ALA A 426 7.82 20.79 15.33
N VAL A 427 6.54 20.44 15.50
CA VAL A 427 6.10 19.39 16.42
C VAL A 427 6.68 18.03 16.00
N MET A 428 6.55 17.68 14.73
CA MET A 428 7.06 16.41 14.20
C MET A 428 8.59 16.34 14.29
N ALA A 429 9.29 17.45 13.99
CA ALA A 429 10.73 17.56 14.13
C ALA A 429 11.18 17.28 15.57
N TRP A 430 10.47 17.83 16.55
CA TRP A 430 10.78 17.57 17.97
C TRP A 430 10.67 16.09 18.34
N HIS A 431 9.65 15.37 17.84
CA HIS A 431 9.51 13.94 18.07
C HIS A 431 10.65 13.13 17.44
N ILE A 432 11.05 13.45 16.20
CA ILE A 432 12.16 12.77 15.51
C ILE A 432 13.47 13.02 16.24
N LEU A 433 13.78 14.29 16.58
CA LEU A 433 15.04 14.66 17.22
C LEU A 433 15.22 14.02 18.59
N ASN A 434 14.12 13.82 19.33
CA ASN A 434 14.16 13.12 20.62
C ASN A 434 14.14 11.59 20.49
N GLY A 435 13.93 11.04 19.28
CA GLY A 435 13.86 9.59 19.03
C GLY A 435 12.67 8.89 19.69
N LYS A 436 11.69 9.63 20.19
CA LYS A 436 10.51 9.09 20.87
C LYS A 436 9.29 9.98 20.71
N ARG A 437 8.12 9.38 20.80
CA ARG A 437 6.87 10.14 20.86
C ARG A 437 6.77 10.83 22.22
N ILE A 438 6.64 12.15 22.20
CA ILE A 438 6.46 12.95 23.39
C ILE A 438 4.99 13.24 23.57
N SER A 439 4.48 13.01 24.78
CA SER A 439 3.08 13.29 25.12
C SER A 439 2.91 14.79 25.39
N VAL A 440 2.68 15.55 24.33
CA VAL A 440 2.43 17.00 24.41
C VAL A 440 0.93 17.24 24.31
N LYS A 441 0.41 18.16 25.11
CA LYS A 441 -1.03 18.46 25.17
C LYS A 441 -1.38 19.79 24.46
N SER A 442 -0.44 20.68 24.27
CA SER A 442 -0.63 21.96 23.60
C SER A 442 0.68 22.54 23.08
N CYS A 443 0.60 23.53 22.17
CA CYS A 443 1.74 24.30 21.70
C CYS A 443 2.53 24.97 22.84
N GLU A 444 1.84 25.50 23.83
CA GLU A 444 2.49 26.15 24.97
C GLU A 444 3.33 25.16 25.78
N SER A 445 2.78 23.97 26.08
CA SER A 445 3.52 22.95 26.82
C SER A 445 4.71 22.43 26.05
N LEU A 446 4.62 22.33 24.73
CA LEU A 446 5.74 21.97 23.86
C LEU A 446 6.81 23.08 23.85
N ASN A 447 6.41 24.33 23.73
CA ASN A 447 7.34 25.47 23.78
C ASN A 447 8.11 25.52 25.10
N GLU A 448 7.48 25.25 26.24
CA GLU A 448 8.13 25.16 27.56
C GLU A 448 9.12 23.99 27.58
N GLU A 449 8.78 22.84 27.03
CA GLU A 449 9.67 21.70 26.96
C GLU A 449 10.91 21.99 26.09
N ILE A 450 10.71 22.59 24.91
CA ILE A 450 11.80 22.99 24.02
C ILE A 450 12.67 24.07 24.66
N ALA A 451 12.08 25.03 25.40
CA ALA A 451 12.80 26.09 26.09
C ALA A 451 13.76 25.56 27.16
N ASN A 452 13.44 24.42 27.76
CA ASN A 452 14.29 23.75 28.74
C ASN A 452 15.42 22.91 28.11
N SER A 453 15.42 22.77 26.78
CA SER A 453 16.45 22.04 26.03
C SER A 453 17.64 22.96 25.70
N THR A 454 18.84 22.42 25.82
CA THR A 454 20.10 23.11 25.41
C THR A 454 20.52 22.76 23.98
N ALA A 455 19.69 22.01 23.25
CA ALA A 455 20.00 21.60 21.89
C ALA A 455 20.03 22.82 20.95
N TRP A 456 20.93 22.81 19.98
CA TRP A 456 21.13 23.90 19.03
C TRP A 456 19.87 24.27 18.24
N TYR A 457 19.00 23.30 17.96
CA TYR A 457 17.77 23.47 17.20
C TYR A 457 16.60 24.06 18.03
N SER A 458 16.75 24.19 19.35
CA SER A 458 15.65 24.62 20.23
C SER A 458 15.11 25.99 19.88
N ALA A 459 15.98 26.97 19.62
CA ALA A 459 15.56 28.34 19.30
C ALA A 459 14.76 28.42 17.98
N VAL A 460 15.18 27.66 16.97
CA VAL A 460 14.52 27.59 15.66
C VAL A 460 13.14 26.92 15.76
N LEU A 461 13.06 25.79 16.50
CA LEU A 461 11.78 25.12 16.73
C LEU A 461 10.81 25.98 17.53
N GLN A 462 11.29 26.71 18.56
CA GLN A 462 10.45 27.66 19.29
C GLN A 462 9.90 28.77 18.38
N GLN A 463 10.74 29.32 17.49
CA GLN A 463 10.28 30.32 16.53
C GLN A 463 9.22 29.70 15.58
N ALA A 464 9.41 28.50 15.11
CA ALA A 464 8.45 27.81 14.24
C ALA A 464 7.09 27.53 14.91
N LEU A 465 7.03 27.52 16.24
CA LEU A 465 5.79 27.31 17.02
C LEU A 465 5.06 28.62 17.40
N ARG A 466 5.65 29.78 17.11
CA ARG A 466 5.02 31.07 17.45
C ARG A 466 3.90 31.43 16.46
N GLU A 467 3.07 32.41 16.85
CA GLU A 467 2.06 32.96 15.96
C GLU A 467 2.68 33.67 14.74
N ASP A 468 3.80 34.36 14.95
CA ASP A 468 4.64 35.01 13.94
C ASP A 468 5.77 34.10 13.41
N CYS A 469 5.46 32.80 13.25
CA CYS A 469 6.42 31.82 12.76
C CYS A 469 6.91 32.12 11.33
N PHE A 470 7.82 31.30 10.83
CA PHE A 470 8.30 31.39 9.45
C PHE A 470 7.15 31.39 8.45
N THR A 471 7.29 32.14 7.36
CA THR A 471 6.22 32.35 6.37
C THR A 471 5.85 31.06 5.61
N ASN A 472 6.81 30.16 5.48
CA ASN A 472 6.68 28.88 4.79
C ASN A 472 7.79 27.92 5.22
N ALA A 473 7.72 26.67 4.70
CA ALA A 473 8.70 25.64 5.04
C ALA A 473 10.10 25.88 4.42
N ASP A 474 10.22 26.69 3.38
CA ASP A 474 11.51 27.04 2.77
C ASP A 474 12.32 27.94 3.73
N GLU A 475 11.70 28.99 4.26
CA GLU A 475 12.31 29.84 5.30
C GLU A 475 12.64 29.05 6.57
N PHE A 476 11.75 28.15 6.98
CA PHE A 476 12.01 27.27 8.12
C PHE A 476 13.21 26.35 7.87
N PHE A 477 13.32 25.77 6.67
CA PHE A 477 14.44 24.94 6.26
C PHE A 477 15.76 25.71 6.36
N ASP A 478 15.83 26.90 5.76
CA ASP A 478 17.03 27.73 5.76
C ASP A 478 17.48 28.02 7.20
N LYS A 479 16.56 28.43 8.07
CA LYS A 479 16.89 28.77 9.47
C LYS A 479 17.27 27.54 10.31
N PHE A 480 16.64 26.38 10.08
CA PHE A 480 17.00 25.13 10.73
C PHE A 480 18.39 24.69 10.29
N PHE A 481 18.68 24.89 9.02
CA PHE A 481 19.95 24.53 8.43
C PHE A 481 21.09 25.45 8.91
N GLU A 482 20.90 26.76 8.89
CA GLU A 482 21.87 27.76 9.39
C GLU A 482 22.23 27.54 10.88
N ALA A 483 21.30 27.04 11.66
CA ALA A 483 21.50 26.82 13.10
C ALA A 483 22.27 25.54 13.42
N ASP A 484 22.40 24.58 12.49
CA ASP A 484 23.09 23.31 12.72
C ASP A 484 24.62 23.53 12.86
N PRO A 485 25.22 23.28 14.03
CA PRO A 485 26.66 23.46 14.23
C PRO A 485 27.53 22.49 13.44
N ASN A 486 26.96 21.35 13.02
CA ASN A 486 27.62 20.39 12.14
C ASN A 486 27.30 20.69 10.66
N CYS A 487 26.51 21.69 10.40
CA CYS A 487 26.47 22.31 9.11
C CYS A 487 27.87 22.94 8.94
N GLU A 488 28.78 22.15 8.43
CA GLU A 488 29.86 22.78 7.70
C GLU A 488 29.16 23.73 6.75
N THR A 489 29.55 24.98 6.73
CA THR A 489 29.09 26.04 5.84
C THR A 489 29.29 25.71 4.35
N SER A 490 29.40 24.45 4.04
CA SER A 490 29.56 23.80 2.77
C SER A 490 28.25 23.54 1.99
N PHE A 491 27.10 24.05 2.46
CA PHE A 491 26.01 24.30 1.53
C PHE A 491 26.04 25.70 0.90
N ASP A 492 27.03 26.51 1.17
CA ASP A 492 27.71 27.18 0.09
C ASP A 492 28.42 26.10 -0.71
N PHE A 493 27.59 25.32 -1.44
CA PHE A 493 28.13 24.49 -2.50
C PHE A 493 28.80 25.50 -3.44
N ASP A 494 30.11 25.62 -3.23
CA ASP A 494 30.90 26.46 -4.11
C ASP A 494 30.87 25.71 -5.46
N VAL A 495 30.08 26.24 -6.40
CA VAL A 495 30.08 25.77 -7.79
C VAL A 495 31.51 25.65 -8.28
N ALA A 496 32.47 26.37 -7.67
CA ALA A 496 33.89 26.25 -7.88
C ALA A 496 34.43 24.83 -7.65
N GLU A 497 33.89 24.02 -6.76
CA GLU A 497 34.32 22.61 -6.59
C GLU A 497 33.96 21.74 -7.81
N LEU A 498 32.95 22.10 -8.59
CA LEU A 498 32.63 21.43 -9.84
C LEU A 498 33.41 21.97 -11.05
N GLU A 499 34.05 23.15 -10.94
CA GLU A 499 34.79 23.73 -12.06
C GLU A 499 35.81 22.78 -12.70
N PRO A 500 36.59 21.96 -11.94
CA PRO A 500 37.54 21.03 -12.51
C PRO A 500 36.88 19.98 -13.42
N TYR A 501 35.61 19.65 -13.18
CA TYR A 501 34.87 18.62 -13.88
C TYR A 501 34.01 19.17 -15.01
N ILE A 502 33.81 20.51 -15.10
CA ILE A 502 33.00 21.15 -16.13
C ILE A 502 33.78 21.22 -17.44
N LYS A 503 33.27 20.56 -18.47
CA LYS A 503 33.83 20.62 -19.81
C LYS A 503 32.90 21.36 -20.77
N GLN A 504 33.47 22.31 -21.51
CA GLN A 504 32.73 23.16 -22.46
C GLN A 504 32.40 22.43 -23.76
N VAL A 505 31.91 21.22 -23.65
CA VAL A 505 31.61 20.31 -24.74
C VAL A 505 30.18 19.81 -24.69
N HIS A 506 29.72 19.19 -25.75
CA HIS A 506 28.53 18.35 -25.81
C HIS A 506 29.00 16.90 -25.68
N HIS A 507 28.36 16.05 -24.85
CA HIS A 507 28.84 14.69 -24.62
C HIS A 507 28.95 13.87 -25.91
N THR A 508 28.00 14.01 -26.85
CA THR A 508 28.02 13.35 -28.17
C THR A 508 29.11 13.85 -29.09
N ARG A 509 29.70 15.03 -28.85
CA ARG A 509 30.79 15.57 -29.67
C ARG A 509 32.18 15.19 -29.18
N VAL A 510 32.28 14.75 -27.93
CA VAL A 510 33.55 14.24 -27.39
C VAL A 510 33.83 12.86 -27.96
N TYR A 511 32.77 12.09 -28.09
CA TYR A 511 32.82 10.73 -28.63
C TYR A 511 31.77 10.63 -29.74
N ARG A 512 32.11 9.98 -30.84
CA ARG A 512 31.19 9.71 -31.93
C ARG A 512 30.14 8.72 -31.48
N ASP A 513 28.86 9.06 -31.61
CA ASP A 513 27.75 8.17 -31.36
C ASP A 513 27.53 7.22 -32.54
N ASP A 514 28.34 6.16 -32.59
CA ASP A 514 28.27 5.19 -33.68
C ASP A 514 27.14 4.17 -33.46
N PHE A 515 26.79 3.86 -32.22
CA PHE A 515 25.75 2.89 -31.91
C PHE A 515 25.12 3.13 -30.51
N PHE A 516 23.82 3.41 -30.47
CA PHE A 516 23.08 3.52 -29.21
C PHE A 516 22.72 2.14 -28.66
N ILE A 517 23.05 1.89 -27.39
CA ILE A 517 22.66 0.70 -26.63
C ILE A 517 21.36 0.98 -25.88
N LEU A 518 21.24 2.19 -25.30
CA LEU A 518 20.06 2.69 -24.60
C LEU A 518 19.89 4.18 -24.89
N GLU A 519 18.68 4.60 -25.22
CA GLU A 519 18.31 5.99 -25.39
C GLU A 519 16.95 6.24 -24.77
N ASN A 520 16.90 7.13 -23.79
CA ASN A 520 15.65 7.62 -23.21
C ASN A 520 15.81 9.08 -22.76
N ASP A 521 14.76 9.69 -22.21
CA ASP A 521 14.75 11.11 -21.80
C ASP A 521 15.69 11.44 -20.63
N GLU A 522 16.20 10.45 -19.92
CA GLU A 522 17.03 10.61 -18.73
C GLU A 522 18.47 10.12 -18.91
N LYS A 523 18.69 9.09 -19.75
CA LYS A 523 19.99 8.44 -19.90
C LYS A 523 20.22 7.96 -21.33
N GLU A 524 21.41 8.19 -21.83
CA GLU A 524 21.93 7.62 -23.08
C GLU A 524 23.12 6.72 -22.79
N VAL A 525 23.18 5.56 -23.43
CA VAL A 525 24.33 4.65 -23.43
C VAL A 525 24.64 4.27 -24.85
N TYR A 526 25.85 4.54 -25.30
CA TYR A 526 26.27 4.23 -26.68
C TYR A 526 27.71 3.76 -26.73
N GLU A 527 28.03 3.07 -27.83
CA GLU A 527 29.36 2.60 -28.14
C GLU A 527 30.04 3.59 -29.14
N SER A 528 31.28 3.93 -28.86
CA SER A 528 32.08 4.78 -29.74
C SER A 528 33.56 4.43 -29.67
N ASP A 529 34.18 4.09 -30.80
CA ASP A 529 35.62 3.84 -30.95
C ASP A 529 36.23 2.88 -29.89
N GLY A 530 35.53 1.81 -29.55
CA GLY A 530 35.96 0.83 -28.55
C GLY A 530 35.73 1.28 -27.08
N HIS A 531 34.90 2.29 -26.89
CA HIS A 531 34.50 2.77 -25.56
C HIS A 531 32.99 2.67 -25.38
N ILE A 532 32.57 2.58 -24.16
CA ILE A 532 31.15 2.75 -23.72
C ILE A 532 31.01 4.12 -23.09
N VAL A 533 30.10 4.91 -23.60
CA VAL A 533 29.74 6.22 -23.07
C VAL A 533 28.37 6.14 -22.43
N LYS A 534 28.29 6.55 -21.18
CA LYS A 534 27.04 6.74 -20.43
C LYS A 534 26.85 8.22 -20.17
N ALA A 535 25.70 8.75 -20.53
CA ALA A 535 25.36 10.15 -20.27
C ALA A 535 24.01 10.24 -19.57
N TRP A 536 23.96 10.92 -18.44
CA TRP A 536 22.75 11.26 -17.72
C TRP A 536 22.35 12.68 -18.11
N LEU A 537 21.15 12.80 -18.69
CA LEU A 537 20.66 14.03 -19.29
C LEU A 537 20.02 14.97 -18.27
N ASN A 538 19.89 16.24 -18.64
CA ASN A 538 19.25 17.26 -17.83
C ASN A 538 19.90 17.48 -16.43
N ILE A 539 21.18 17.19 -16.31
CA ILE A 539 21.95 17.41 -15.10
C ILE A 539 22.50 18.84 -15.10
N LEU A 540 21.84 19.72 -14.37
CA LEU A 540 22.19 21.12 -14.24
C LEU A 540 22.49 21.46 -12.75
N PRO A 541 23.70 21.17 -12.26
CA PRO A 541 24.09 21.56 -10.91
C PRO A 541 24.05 23.08 -10.80
N SER A 542 23.49 23.59 -9.72
CA SER A 542 23.40 25.03 -9.44
C SER A 542 23.32 25.27 -7.93
N SER A 543 23.67 26.49 -7.52
CA SER A 543 23.47 26.93 -6.13
C SER A 543 22.00 26.86 -5.67
N ASN A 544 21.06 26.86 -6.62
CA ASN A 544 19.63 26.75 -6.35
C ASN A 544 19.17 25.27 -6.18
N ASN A 545 20.02 24.31 -6.46
CA ASN A 545 19.76 22.88 -6.23
C ASN A 545 20.99 22.20 -5.59
N PRO A 546 21.27 22.51 -4.31
CA PRO A 546 22.46 22.01 -3.63
C PRO A 546 22.47 20.49 -3.48
N ALA A 547 21.32 19.84 -3.33
CA ALA A 547 21.22 18.40 -3.19
C ALA A 547 21.70 17.67 -4.47
N LEU A 548 21.24 18.11 -5.64
CA LEU A 548 21.71 17.58 -6.93
C LEU A 548 23.21 17.86 -7.10
N SER A 549 23.64 19.08 -6.80
CA SER A 549 25.03 19.50 -6.97
C SER A 549 25.97 18.69 -6.08
N PHE A 550 25.58 18.39 -4.85
CA PHE A 550 26.32 17.52 -3.95
C PHE A 550 26.35 16.06 -4.42
N LYS A 551 25.21 15.52 -4.91
CA LYS A 551 25.15 14.18 -5.49
C LYS A 551 26.10 14.07 -6.70
N VAL A 552 26.11 15.07 -7.56
CA VAL A 552 27.00 15.14 -8.73
C VAL A 552 28.46 15.20 -8.32
N LEU A 553 28.82 16.04 -7.36
CA LEU A 553 30.19 16.17 -6.86
C LEU A 553 30.69 14.87 -6.25
N ASN A 554 29.91 14.23 -5.41
CA ASN A 554 30.29 12.96 -4.79
C ASN A 554 30.49 11.87 -5.84
N PHE A 555 29.61 11.81 -6.83
CA PHE A 555 29.77 10.86 -7.94
C PHE A 555 31.05 11.12 -8.73
N LEU A 556 31.36 12.38 -9.05
CA LEU A 556 32.57 12.73 -9.76
C LEU A 556 33.85 12.43 -8.94
N LYS A 557 33.83 12.69 -7.63
CA LYS A 557 34.94 12.34 -6.73
C LYS A 557 35.12 10.81 -6.67
N GLN A 558 34.04 10.05 -6.63
CA GLN A 558 34.09 8.58 -6.67
C GLN A 558 34.67 8.06 -7.98
N LEU A 559 34.32 8.68 -9.12
CA LEU A 559 34.92 8.35 -10.44
C LEU A 559 36.41 8.65 -10.48
N GLU A 560 36.83 9.78 -9.90
CA GLU A 560 38.25 10.17 -9.83
C GLU A 560 39.06 9.18 -8.97
N GLU A 561 38.49 8.74 -7.85
CA GLU A 561 39.08 7.72 -6.98
C GLU A 561 39.20 6.38 -7.71
N LEU A 562 38.10 5.89 -8.34
CA LEU A 562 38.12 4.66 -9.13
C LEU A 562 39.08 4.74 -10.32
N GLN A 563 39.18 5.88 -11.01
CA GLN A 563 40.16 6.08 -12.09
C GLN A 563 41.59 5.99 -11.55
N THR A 564 41.84 6.52 -10.37
CA THR A 564 43.18 6.51 -9.73
C THR A 564 43.56 5.10 -9.26
N ILE A 565 42.66 4.36 -8.63
CA ILE A 565 42.89 2.98 -8.18
C ILE A 565 42.98 2.03 -9.37
N SER A 566 42.14 2.24 -10.40
CA SER A 566 42.06 1.45 -11.64
C SER A 566 42.08 -0.06 -11.39
N PRO A 567 41.08 -0.63 -10.70
CA PRO A 567 41.03 -2.06 -10.42
C PRO A 567 40.97 -2.87 -11.72
N GLU A 568 41.71 -3.98 -11.80
CA GLU A 568 41.83 -4.80 -13.02
C GLU A 568 40.50 -5.41 -13.49
N TYR A 569 39.52 -5.52 -12.63
CA TYR A 569 38.21 -6.12 -12.86
C TYR A 569 37.10 -5.09 -13.13
N ILE A 570 37.43 -3.81 -13.22
CA ILE A 570 36.51 -2.75 -13.63
C ILE A 570 37.01 -2.21 -14.98
N PRO A 571 36.12 -1.96 -15.96
CA PRO A 571 36.53 -1.31 -17.22
C PRO A 571 37.25 0.01 -16.94
N THR A 572 38.40 0.22 -17.58
CA THR A 572 39.20 1.43 -17.35
C THR A 572 38.39 2.68 -17.61
N ILE A 573 38.32 3.57 -16.64
CA ILE A 573 37.68 4.89 -16.80
C ILE A 573 38.60 5.79 -17.61
N ARG A 574 38.16 6.20 -18.81
CA ARG A 574 38.94 7.01 -19.74
C ARG A 574 38.66 8.49 -19.55
N ASP A 575 37.40 8.84 -19.36
CA ASP A 575 36.98 10.23 -19.22
C ASP A 575 35.65 10.30 -18.45
N PHE A 576 35.43 11.41 -17.78
CA PHE A 576 34.17 11.71 -17.11
C PHE A 576 34.07 13.22 -16.84
N GLY A 577 32.86 13.71 -16.58
CA GLY A 577 32.64 15.09 -16.21
C GLY A 577 31.24 15.60 -16.54
N LEU A 578 31.09 16.91 -16.41
CA LEU A 578 29.89 17.64 -16.76
C LEU A 578 30.05 18.28 -18.14
N ALA A 579 29.33 17.78 -19.12
CA ALA A 579 29.27 18.36 -20.46
C ALA A 579 28.31 19.56 -20.48
N HIS A 580 28.83 20.77 -20.29
CA HIS A 580 28.04 21.99 -20.09
C HIS A 580 27.08 22.27 -21.27
N LYS A 581 27.50 21.99 -22.51
CA LYS A 581 26.68 22.27 -23.71
C LYS A 581 25.52 21.32 -23.91
N SER A 582 25.54 20.15 -23.30
CA SER A 582 24.43 19.18 -23.34
C SER A 582 23.69 19.07 -21.99
N ALA A 583 24.11 19.86 -20.99
CA ALA A 583 23.56 19.74 -19.64
C ALA A 583 23.53 18.30 -19.13
N SER A 584 24.63 17.56 -19.32
CA SER A 584 24.71 16.13 -19.02
C SER A 584 25.94 15.79 -18.19
N LEU A 585 25.79 14.84 -17.30
CA LEU A 585 26.88 14.14 -16.63
C LEU A 585 27.27 12.96 -17.50
N TYR A 586 28.56 12.70 -17.73
CA TYR A 586 28.97 11.59 -18.57
C TYR A 586 30.14 10.81 -17.98
N LEU A 587 30.20 9.54 -18.37
CA LEU A 587 31.25 8.59 -18.02
C LEU A 587 31.64 7.80 -19.28
N VAL A 588 32.95 7.68 -19.53
CA VAL A 588 33.51 6.92 -20.61
C VAL A 588 34.43 5.83 -20.09
N THR A 589 34.13 4.59 -20.44
CA THR A 589 34.93 3.43 -20.05
C THR A 589 35.38 2.65 -21.28
N ASP A 590 36.43 1.84 -21.13
CA ASP A 590 36.80 0.89 -22.18
C ASP A 590 35.66 -0.11 -22.41
N LYS A 591 35.38 -0.44 -23.66
CA LYS A 591 34.49 -1.54 -23.99
C LYS A 591 35.22 -2.86 -23.70
N ILE A 592 34.59 -3.73 -22.96
CA ILE A 592 35.06 -5.08 -22.72
C ILE A 592 34.35 -6.03 -23.69
N ASP A 593 35.14 -6.65 -24.58
CA ASP A 593 34.64 -7.72 -25.44
C ASP A 593 34.56 -9.01 -24.61
N GLY A 594 33.40 -9.26 -24.05
CA GLY A 594 33.12 -10.39 -23.19
C GLY A 594 31.68 -10.90 -23.33
N LYS A 595 31.39 -12.02 -22.73
CA LYS A 595 30.05 -12.59 -22.63
C LYS A 595 29.55 -12.39 -21.22
N HIS A 596 28.24 -12.15 -21.05
CA HIS A 596 27.65 -12.07 -19.75
C HIS A 596 27.74 -13.39 -18.99
N TRP A 597 27.76 -13.31 -17.65
CA TRP A 597 27.72 -14.48 -16.77
C TRP A 597 26.57 -15.42 -17.15
N GLY A 598 26.84 -16.72 -17.23
CA GLY A 598 25.86 -17.72 -17.65
C GLY A 598 25.65 -17.86 -19.16
N SER A 599 26.16 -16.90 -19.98
CA SER A 599 26.10 -16.98 -21.45
C SER A 599 27.32 -17.69 -22.06
N LEU A 600 28.37 -17.92 -21.27
CA LEU A 600 29.56 -18.64 -21.67
C LEU A 600 29.40 -20.12 -21.33
N GLU A 601 29.57 -21.00 -22.31
CA GLU A 601 29.69 -22.44 -22.03
C GLU A 601 31.02 -22.72 -21.32
N VAL A 602 30.94 -22.96 -20.02
CA VAL A 602 32.08 -23.26 -19.18
C VAL A 602 32.14 -24.77 -18.95
N LEU A 603 33.30 -25.37 -19.16
CA LEU A 603 33.52 -26.78 -18.85
C LEU A 603 33.27 -27.03 -17.35
N SER A 604 32.69 -28.17 -17.00
CA SER A 604 32.27 -28.47 -15.63
C SER A 604 33.40 -28.39 -14.60
N ASP A 605 34.63 -28.71 -15.01
CA ASP A 605 35.84 -28.62 -14.16
C ASP A 605 36.33 -27.20 -13.92
N LYS A 606 35.88 -26.22 -14.72
CA LYS A 606 36.25 -24.79 -14.60
C LYS A 606 35.19 -23.94 -13.90
N LYS A 607 34.00 -24.50 -13.64
CA LYS A 607 32.91 -23.74 -13.01
C LYS A 607 33.29 -23.24 -11.61
N ILE A 608 33.93 -24.09 -10.80
CA ILE A 608 34.36 -23.74 -9.43
C ILE A 608 35.45 -22.69 -9.48
N GLU A 609 36.45 -22.82 -10.37
CA GLU A 609 37.50 -21.81 -10.54
C GLU A 609 36.94 -20.44 -10.92
N LEU A 610 35.89 -20.42 -11.73
CA LEU A 610 35.20 -19.19 -12.12
C LEU A 610 34.45 -18.54 -10.94
N ILE A 611 33.78 -19.36 -10.13
CA ILE A 611 33.09 -18.90 -8.90
C ILE A 611 34.10 -18.32 -7.90
N GLU A 612 35.18 -19.05 -7.63
CA GLU A 612 36.27 -18.54 -6.75
C GLU A 612 36.85 -17.22 -7.24
N SER A 613 36.96 -17.07 -8.57
CA SER A 613 37.45 -15.83 -9.17
C SER A 613 36.45 -14.67 -8.97
N LEU A 614 35.15 -14.94 -9.08
CA LEU A 614 34.12 -13.92 -8.80
C LEU A 614 34.13 -13.51 -7.33
N ILE A 615 34.23 -14.49 -6.42
CA ILE A 615 34.31 -14.22 -4.97
C ILE A 615 35.51 -13.30 -4.69
N LYS A 616 36.69 -13.62 -5.21
CA LYS A 616 37.91 -12.81 -5.02
C LYS A 616 37.76 -11.38 -5.56
N VAL A 617 37.09 -11.22 -6.69
CA VAL A 617 36.82 -9.90 -7.27
C VAL A 617 35.90 -9.07 -6.35
N ILE A 618 34.85 -9.68 -5.83
CA ILE A 618 33.90 -9.00 -4.92
C ILE A 618 34.56 -8.72 -3.57
N GLU A 619 35.32 -9.66 -2.98
CA GLU A 619 36.07 -9.43 -1.75
C GLU A 619 37.07 -8.28 -1.88
N HIS A 620 37.76 -8.20 -3.03
CA HIS A 620 38.69 -7.09 -3.29
C HIS A 620 37.94 -5.75 -3.42
N LEU A 621 36.79 -5.73 -4.14
CA LEU A 621 35.95 -4.54 -4.26
C LEU A 621 35.47 -4.06 -2.87
N HIS A 622 34.98 -4.99 -2.05
CA HIS A 622 34.57 -4.72 -0.67
C HIS A 622 35.71 -4.26 0.21
N GLY A 623 36.91 -4.82 0.00
CA GLY A 623 38.14 -4.38 0.69
C GLY A 623 38.53 -2.93 0.41
N LEU A 624 38.11 -2.38 -0.75
CA LEU A 624 38.24 -0.96 -1.08
C LEU A 624 37.11 -0.10 -0.51
N GLY A 625 36.15 -0.69 0.22
CA GLY A 625 34.98 0.02 0.74
C GLY A 625 33.92 0.30 -0.33
N ILE A 626 33.98 -0.36 -1.47
CA ILE A 626 33.07 -0.17 -2.61
C ILE A 626 32.18 -1.42 -2.72
N SER A 627 30.88 -1.23 -2.88
CA SER A 627 29.92 -2.28 -3.20
C SER A 627 29.43 -2.09 -4.64
N HIS A 628 29.01 -3.17 -5.29
CA HIS A 628 28.31 -3.09 -6.57
C HIS A 628 26.86 -2.61 -6.38
N GLY A 629 26.16 -3.19 -5.41
CA GLY A 629 24.80 -2.84 -4.98
C GLY A 629 23.67 -3.36 -5.89
N ASP A 630 23.96 -3.69 -7.17
CA ASP A 630 23.04 -4.28 -8.15
C ASP A 630 23.77 -5.37 -8.96
N LEU A 631 24.40 -6.31 -8.25
CA LEU A 631 25.12 -7.40 -8.91
C LEU A 631 24.16 -8.46 -9.45
N HIS A 632 24.27 -8.75 -10.74
CA HIS A 632 23.51 -9.79 -11.42
C HIS A 632 24.22 -10.24 -12.71
N PRO A 633 23.80 -11.36 -13.35
CA PRO A 633 24.51 -11.93 -14.52
C PRO A 633 24.79 -10.96 -15.66
N GLU A 634 23.96 -9.98 -15.91
CA GLU A 634 24.14 -9.00 -16.98
C GLU A 634 25.20 -7.93 -16.64
N ASN A 635 25.52 -7.75 -15.35
CA ASN A 635 26.54 -6.82 -14.88
C ASN A 635 27.92 -7.48 -14.68
N VAL A 636 28.05 -8.75 -15.02
CA VAL A 636 29.32 -9.49 -14.98
C VAL A 636 29.71 -9.98 -16.37
N LEU A 637 30.80 -9.45 -16.91
CA LEU A 637 31.35 -9.86 -18.18
C LEU A 637 32.53 -10.82 -18.01
N LEU A 638 32.54 -11.87 -18.83
CA LEU A 638 33.59 -12.89 -18.88
C LEU A 638 34.35 -12.72 -20.20
N GLN A 639 35.61 -12.34 -20.08
CA GLN A 639 36.51 -12.27 -21.23
C GLN A 639 37.41 -13.52 -21.26
N GLN A 640 37.22 -14.38 -22.25
CA GLN A 640 38.00 -15.58 -22.41
C GLN A 640 39.30 -15.24 -23.19
N THR A 641 40.44 -15.57 -22.60
CA THR A 641 41.75 -15.56 -23.23
C THR A 641 42.19 -17.01 -23.43
N ASP A 642 43.28 -17.22 -24.21
CA ASP A 642 43.80 -18.57 -24.46
C ASP A 642 44.19 -19.34 -23.18
N GLU A 643 44.52 -18.63 -22.12
CA GLU A 643 45.03 -19.23 -20.86
C GLU A 643 44.08 -19.10 -19.65
N SER A 644 43.15 -18.14 -19.67
CA SER A 644 42.30 -17.83 -18.49
C SER A 644 40.99 -17.15 -18.89
N ILE A 645 40.06 -17.12 -17.92
CA ILE A 645 38.84 -16.31 -18.02
C ILE A 645 39.01 -15.13 -17.04
N LYS A 646 38.94 -13.91 -17.58
CA LYS A 646 38.92 -12.69 -16.75
C LYS A 646 37.50 -12.25 -16.50
N ILE A 647 37.25 -11.79 -15.30
CA ILE A 647 35.95 -11.25 -14.86
C ILE A 647 36.03 -9.73 -14.86
N TYR A 648 35.00 -9.10 -15.41
CA TYR A 648 34.81 -7.65 -15.33
C TYR A 648 33.43 -7.35 -14.76
N LEU A 649 33.37 -6.42 -13.81
CA LEU A 649 32.15 -5.86 -13.26
C LEU A 649 31.83 -4.58 -14.00
N ILE A 650 30.65 -4.49 -14.59
CA ILE A 650 30.16 -3.31 -15.29
C ILE A 650 29.04 -2.66 -14.50
N ASP A 651 28.72 -1.41 -14.80
CA ASP A 651 27.72 -0.60 -14.08
C ASP A 651 28.09 -0.22 -12.64
N ILE A 652 29.39 -0.15 -12.37
CA ILE A 652 29.93 0.50 -11.16
C ILE A 652 30.68 1.77 -11.64
N PRO A 653 30.36 2.95 -11.10
CA PRO A 653 29.13 3.39 -10.41
C PRO A 653 28.03 3.80 -11.42
N ASP A 654 26.76 3.81 -10.96
CA ASP A 654 25.64 4.38 -11.73
C ASP A 654 25.06 5.60 -10.99
N PHE A 655 25.05 6.78 -11.63
CA PHE A 655 24.51 8.01 -11.04
C PHE A 655 23.01 7.94 -10.79
N SER A 656 22.27 7.20 -11.60
CA SER A 656 20.82 7.01 -11.46
C SER A 656 20.46 5.96 -10.41
N ALA A 657 21.42 5.13 -9.97
CA ALA A 657 21.16 4.14 -8.92
C ALA A 657 21.01 4.84 -7.56
N ASP A 658 19.85 4.68 -6.96
CA ASP A 658 19.69 4.97 -5.54
C ASP A 658 20.32 3.82 -4.75
N ILE A 659 21.03 4.14 -3.67
CA ILE A 659 21.71 3.14 -2.81
C ILE A 659 20.75 2.01 -2.35
N ASN A 660 19.44 2.30 -2.37
CA ASN A 660 18.39 1.39 -1.95
C ASN A 660 17.53 0.84 -3.09
N GLU A 661 17.82 1.16 -4.35
CA GLU A 661 17.05 0.66 -5.48
C GLU A 661 17.49 -0.77 -5.82
N VAL A 662 16.65 -1.74 -5.46
CA VAL A 662 16.82 -3.14 -5.88
C VAL A 662 16.22 -3.30 -7.27
N LYS A 663 17.07 -3.27 -8.28
CA LYS A 663 16.63 -3.39 -9.69
C LYS A 663 16.29 -4.83 -10.10
N ASN A 664 16.86 -5.82 -9.43
CA ASN A 664 16.65 -7.24 -9.75
C ASN A 664 16.39 -8.07 -8.49
N ASN A 665 15.10 -8.29 -8.17
CA ASN A 665 14.65 -9.03 -7.00
C ASN A 665 15.19 -10.47 -6.92
N ARG A 666 15.56 -11.07 -8.04
CA ARG A 666 16.09 -12.45 -8.09
C ARG A 666 17.47 -12.58 -7.44
N TYR A 667 18.27 -11.53 -7.51
CA TYR A 667 19.64 -11.49 -7.00
C TYR A 667 19.78 -10.64 -5.74
N SER A 668 18.66 -10.29 -5.12
CA SER A 668 18.61 -9.59 -3.84
C SER A 668 17.81 -10.39 -2.84
N PRO A 669 18.19 -10.44 -1.56
CA PRO A 669 17.46 -11.18 -0.54
C PRO A 669 16.07 -10.56 -0.32
N GLU A 670 15.02 -11.33 -0.58
CA GLU A 670 13.61 -10.89 -0.45
C GLU A 670 13.19 -10.53 0.99
N HIS A 671 13.93 -11.04 1.98
CA HIS A 671 13.56 -10.98 3.39
C HIS A 671 14.41 -10.03 4.23
N ILE A 672 15.39 -9.37 3.61
CA ILE A 672 16.32 -8.51 4.33
C ILE A 672 15.99 -7.05 4.03
N ASP A 673 14.98 -6.53 4.72
CA ASP A 673 14.56 -5.13 4.66
C ASP A 673 15.67 -4.11 5.00
N ASN A 674 16.79 -4.58 5.55
CA ASN A 674 17.93 -3.77 6.00
C ASN A 674 19.27 -4.26 5.46
N SER A 675 19.31 -5.01 4.35
CA SER A 675 20.58 -5.47 3.78
C SER A 675 21.40 -4.28 3.30
N THR A 676 22.65 -4.25 3.71
CA THR A 676 23.64 -3.32 3.16
C THR A 676 23.91 -3.66 1.69
N PRO A 677 24.39 -2.71 0.86
CA PRO A 677 24.82 -3.03 -0.49
C PRO A 677 25.85 -4.16 -0.57
N PHE A 678 26.73 -4.29 0.44
CA PHE A 678 27.72 -5.37 0.55
C PHE A 678 27.06 -6.75 0.78
N GLU A 679 26.04 -6.83 1.63
CA GLU A 679 25.29 -8.07 1.87
C GLU A 679 24.50 -8.47 0.62
N ARG A 680 24.00 -7.50 -0.15
CA ARG A 680 23.32 -7.76 -1.43
C ARG A 680 24.29 -8.37 -2.46
N ASP A 681 25.50 -7.85 -2.55
CA ASP A 681 26.53 -8.40 -3.44
C ASP A 681 26.87 -9.85 -3.07
N ASN A 682 27.04 -10.15 -1.77
CA ASN A 682 27.30 -11.50 -1.29
C ASN A 682 26.17 -12.47 -1.65
N PHE A 683 24.92 -12.07 -1.43
CA PHE A 683 23.75 -12.86 -1.83
C PHE A 683 23.73 -13.12 -3.34
N ALA A 684 23.98 -12.08 -4.15
CA ALA A 684 24.01 -12.19 -5.62
C ALA A 684 25.08 -13.18 -6.08
N VAL A 685 26.29 -13.14 -5.49
CA VAL A 685 27.37 -14.11 -5.79
C VAL A 685 26.91 -15.53 -5.52
N ILE A 686 26.33 -15.81 -4.36
CA ILE A 686 25.85 -17.14 -3.99
C ILE A 686 24.75 -17.59 -4.96
N ARG A 687 23.82 -16.70 -5.31
CA ARG A 687 22.76 -17.00 -6.27
C ARG A 687 23.30 -17.32 -7.65
N MET A 688 24.22 -16.50 -8.17
CA MET A 688 24.86 -16.71 -9.46
C MET A 688 25.70 -17.99 -9.50
N ALA A 689 26.37 -18.32 -8.40
CA ALA A 689 27.15 -19.54 -8.27
C ALA A 689 26.24 -20.79 -8.26
N SER A 690 25.14 -20.76 -7.49
CA SER A 690 24.18 -21.87 -7.46
C SER A 690 23.56 -22.15 -8.83
N GLU A 691 23.22 -21.10 -9.58
CA GLU A 691 22.70 -21.23 -10.95
C GLU A 691 23.73 -21.82 -11.91
N LEU A 692 24.97 -21.41 -11.81
CA LEU A 692 26.05 -21.94 -12.63
C LEU A 692 26.31 -23.44 -12.34
N LEU A 693 26.16 -23.88 -11.10
CA LEU A 693 26.34 -25.25 -10.66
C LEU A 693 25.09 -26.13 -10.82
N ASP A 694 23.98 -25.57 -11.34
CA ASP A 694 22.67 -26.23 -11.45
C ASP A 694 22.13 -26.71 -10.08
N ILE A 695 22.46 -26.02 -8.99
CA ILE A 695 21.91 -26.27 -7.66
C ILE A 695 20.53 -25.64 -7.59
N SER A 696 19.51 -26.45 -7.26
CA SER A 696 18.15 -25.96 -7.12
C SER A 696 18.03 -25.05 -5.89
N TRP A 697 17.73 -23.80 -6.13
CA TRP A 697 17.31 -22.85 -5.09
C TRP A 697 15.84 -23.13 -4.76
N GLY A 698 15.58 -23.81 -3.63
CA GLY A 698 14.20 -24.12 -3.21
C GLY A 698 13.45 -22.85 -2.82
N GLU A 699 12.19 -22.75 -3.22
CA GLU A 699 11.30 -21.65 -2.78
C GLU A 699 11.11 -21.58 -1.25
N GLU A 700 11.49 -22.66 -0.53
CA GLU A 700 11.41 -22.77 0.93
C GLU A 700 12.76 -22.67 1.64
N SER A 701 13.89 -22.60 0.92
CA SER A 701 15.20 -22.47 1.57
C SER A 701 15.49 -21.00 1.88
N GLU A 702 14.98 -20.54 2.99
CA GLU A 702 15.36 -19.26 3.61
C GLU A 702 16.82 -19.26 4.08
N ASP A 703 17.50 -20.40 4.02
CA ASP A 703 18.83 -20.61 4.56
C ASP A 703 19.88 -20.66 3.44
N TYR A 704 20.21 -19.46 2.91
CA TYR A 704 21.30 -19.34 1.94
C TYR A 704 22.67 -19.73 2.55
N SER A 705 22.80 -19.77 3.89
CA SER A 705 24.02 -20.22 4.56
C SER A 705 24.33 -21.68 4.22
N SER A 706 23.30 -22.54 4.11
CA SER A 706 23.46 -23.93 3.67
C SER A 706 23.96 -24.07 2.24
N ILE A 707 23.61 -23.12 1.36
CA ILE A 707 24.07 -23.09 -0.03
C ILE A 707 25.52 -22.55 -0.09
N ALA A 708 25.84 -21.53 0.72
CA ALA A 708 27.19 -21.03 0.83
C ALA A 708 28.17 -22.12 1.33
N ASP A 709 27.73 -22.98 2.25
CA ASP A 709 28.53 -24.13 2.75
C ASP A 709 28.73 -25.23 1.69
N CYS A 710 27.90 -25.27 0.63
CA CYS A 710 28.02 -26.21 -0.49
C CYS A 710 28.88 -25.68 -1.65
N ILE A 711 29.16 -24.39 -1.70
CA ILE A 711 30.01 -23.73 -2.70
C ILE A 711 31.41 -23.56 -2.12
#